data_98cccf030b747ab089bc15a371ab4fbc
#
_entry.id   98cccf030b747ab089bc15a371ab4fbc
#
_cell.length_a   1.000
_cell.length_b   1.000
_cell.length_c   1.000
_cell.angle_alpha   90.00
_cell.angle_beta   90.00
_cell.angle_gamma   90.00
#
_symmetry.space_group_name_H-M   'P 1'
#
loop_
_entity.id
_entity.type
_entity.pdbx_description
1 polymer ?
#
loop_
_entity_poly.entity_id
_entity_poly.type
_entity_poly.pdbx_seq_one_letter_code
_entity_poly.pdbx_strand_id
1 'polypeptide(L)'
;MTADVAEHLRWGHAGLAAVVEIHPDRPVVLRELSAGPPALAARVSQPLVEVLVPGEGRARASQRLSETAVGCRLRYAGAAQSAEGGRHELRLRMRDEASGLAAEVTLRSREGVPAVQASVRVTNLGREPVLLLAVTSFAAGFLGRPVADLDVLYASSEWLGESRWTREPLGARIADLGLAGHGQHGRGAFALTSTGTWSSGRHVPMGGLTDRGTGQTWLWQIEHNGPWRWEIGDRLDGAYVALSGPADADHQWSELLAPGESFTTVPVSVAVSADGVEGAVAAMTAHRRALVRPHPDRIALPVVFNDYMNTVMGDPTTDKLLPLVDAAASAGAEVFCVDAGWYDDGGDWWDSVGEWEPSRTRFPRGLEEVLARITGHGMTPGLWLEPEVIGVRSPMAGKLPAEAFLQRGGARVAEHGRYHLDLRHPAAVAHLDQVVDRLVEELGVGYFKLDYNINPGAGTDLGATSAGAGLLAHNRAHLAWLESVLDRHPRLVLENCGSGAMRMDYAMLARLNLQSTSDQQDFLRYPPIAVAAPLSVLPEQAANWAYPQPWMADEEIVFTLCTGILGRLYLSGNLHRMTTGQLALVREGLRLHRSLRADLPRATPCWPLGLPGWDDPWLALGLRAGDATHLGVWRRPGATGATVLPLPHLTGRALHVEIAYPAAADGWTHAWNARAGELTVTAGAAPSARILHLRPR
;
A
#
# COMPACT_ATOMS: atom_id res chain seq x y z
N MET A 1 37.38 -0.59 -37.41
CA MET A 1 36.60 -0.25 -36.19
C MET A 1 35.26 0.25 -36.68
N THR A 2 34.28 -0.65 -36.84
CA THR A 2 32.89 -0.28 -37.11
C THR A 2 32.37 0.55 -35.92
N ALA A 3 31.81 1.71 -36.22
CA ALA A 3 31.23 2.56 -35.16
C ALA A 3 30.21 1.75 -34.36
N ASP A 4 30.38 1.81 -33.04
CA ASP A 4 29.55 1.20 -31.98
C ASP A 4 28.18 1.91 -31.98
N VAL A 5 27.29 1.58 -32.94
CA VAL A 5 26.02 2.28 -33.11
C VAL A 5 24.98 1.58 -32.24
N ALA A 6 24.69 2.19 -31.06
CA ALA A 6 23.54 1.80 -30.24
C ALA A 6 22.24 2.26 -30.90
N GLU A 7 21.27 1.35 -30.99
CA GLU A 7 19.91 1.68 -31.38
C GLU A 7 19.11 2.15 -30.16
N HIS A 8 18.28 3.18 -30.32
CA HIS A 8 17.40 3.69 -29.27
C HIS A 8 15.94 3.42 -29.61
N LEU A 9 15.31 2.54 -28.84
CA LEU A 9 13.87 2.33 -28.91
C LEU A 9 13.16 3.30 -27.96
N ARG A 10 12.28 4.13 -28.52
CA ARG A 10 11.47 5.09 -27.78
C ARG A 10 10.07 4.55 -27.56
N TRP A 11 9.57 4.70 -26.34
CA TRP A 11 8.22 4.31 -25.98
C TRP A 11 7.65 5.29 -24.93
N GLY A 12 6.33 5.42 -24.90
CA GLY A 12 5.61 6.24 -23.93
C GLY A 12 4.46 7.01 -24.60
N HIS A 13 4.12 8.13 -24.00
CA HIS A 13 3.04 9.03 -24.43
C HIS A 13 3.34 10.46 -23.96
N ALA A 14 2.41 11.41 -24.12
CA ALA A 14 2.67 12.82 -23.81
C ALA A 14 3.12 13.08 -22.35
N GLY A 15 2.70 12.24 -21.38
CA GLY A 15 3.06 12.36 -19.97
C GLY A 15 4.28 11.54 -19.53
N LEU A 16 4.76 10.60 -20.35
CA LEU A 16 5.83 9.67 -19.99
C LEU A 16 6.71 9.36 -21.18
N ALA A 17 8.03 9.49 -21.03
CA ALA A 17 9.02 9.05 -22.00
C ALA A 17 9.93 7.97 -21.41
N ALA A 18 10.09 6.87 -22.15
CA ALA A 18 11.08 5.83 -21.89
C ALA A 18 11.97 5.63 -23.13
N VAL A 19 13.28 5.56 -22.89
CA VAL A 19 14.29 5.29 -23.93
C VAL A 19 15.06 4.04 -23.54
N VAL A 20 14.96 3.01 -24.34
CA VAL A 20 15.71 1.75 -24.20
C VAL A 20 16.89 1.77 -25.16
N GLU A 21 18.10 1.57 -24.64
CA GLU A 21 19.31 1.44 -25.44
C GLU A 21 19.52 -0.06 -25.78
N ILE A 22 19.69 -0.34 -27.03
CA ILE A 22 19.90 -1.67 -27.59
C ILE A 22 21.25 -1.71 -28.27
N HIS A 23 22.05 -2.69 -27.90
CA HIS A 23 23.37 -2.92 -28.48
C HIS A 23 23.56 -4.40 -28.78
N PRO A 24 24.20 -4.79 -29.92
CA PRO A 24 24.39 -6.19 -30.26
C PRO A 24 25.14 -7.00 -29.21
N ASP A 25 26.18 -6.40 -28.60
CA ASP A 25 27.14 -7.09 -27.73
C ASP A 25 26.99 -6.74 -26.25
N ARG A 26 25.96 -5.94 -25.87
CA ARG A 26 25.72 -5.49 -24.49
C ARG A 26 24.31 -5.80 -24.06
N PRO A 27 24.06 -5.88 -22.72
CA PRO A 27 22.71 -6.02 -22.24
C PRO A 27 21.84 -4.81 -22.63
N VAL A 28 20.53 -5.06 -22.76
CA VAL A 28 19.53 -4.00 -22.93
C VAL A 28 19.43 -3.19 -21.65
N VAL A 29 19.44 -1.86 -21.75
CA VAL A 29 19.36 -0.95 -20.62
C VAL A 29 18.24 0.06 -20.80
N LEU A 30 17.57 0.43 -19.71
CA LEU A 30 16.66 1.57 -19.70
C LEU A 30 17.51 2.84 -19.48
N ARG A 31 17.71 3.57 -20.55
CA ARG A 31 18.54 4.77 -20.56
C ARG A 31 17.87 5.96 -19.92
N GLU A 32 16.56 6.06 -20.09
CA GLU A 32 15.77 7.16 -19.59
C GLU A 32 14.36 6.71 -19.24
N LEU A 33 13.86 7.23 -18.16
CA LEU A 33 12.44 7.19 -17.75
C LEU A 33 12.13 8.54 -17.11
N SER A 34 11.31 9.36 -17.78
CA SER A 34 11.04 10.75 -17.38
C SER A 34 9.60 11.17 -17.64
N ALA A 35 9.15 12.19 -16.91
CA ALA A 35 7.91 12.91 -17.20
C ALA A 35 8.19 13.98 -18.27
N GLY A 36 7.55 13.88 -19.42
CA GLY A 36 7.76 14.80 -20.54
C GLY A 36 8.84 14.36 -21.53
N PRO A 37 9.32 15.25 -22.41
CA PRO A 37 10.25 14.90 -23.47
C PRO A 37 11.60 14.40 -22.93
N PRO A 38 12.19 13.37 -23.54
CA PRO A 38 13.45 12.80 -23.08
C PRO A 38 14.60 13.80 -23.23
N ALA A 39 15.40 13.92 -22.17
CA ALA A 39 16.68 14.62 -22.18
C ALA A 39 17.78 13.56 -22.00
N LEU A 40 18.26 12.97 -23.09
CA LEU A 40 19.29 11.91 -23.04
C LEU A 40 20.47 12.33 -22.17
N ALA A 41 20.43 11.91 -20.92
CA ALA A 41 21.47 12.13 -19.91
C ALA A 41 22.62 11.11 -20.06
N ALA A 42 23.54 11.07 -19.10
CA ALA A 42 24.72 10.25 -19.06
C ALA A 42 24.49 8.76 -19.41
N ARG A 43 25.56 8.04 -19.74
CA ARG A 43 25.50 6.58 -19.97
C ARG A 43 25.10 5.87 -18.67
N VAL A 44 24.20 4.89 -18.78
CA VAL A 44 23.89 3.90 -17.75
C VAL A 44 24.18 2.50 -18.32
N SER A 45 24.74 1.63 -17.48
CA SER A 45 25.08 0.26 -17.90
C SER A 45 24.33 -0.80 -17.12
N GLN A 46 23.37 -0.42 -16.26
CA GLN A 46 22.55 -1.37 -15.49
C GLN A 46 21.68 -2.18 -16.45
N PRO A 47 21.82 -3.52 -16.51
CA PRO A 47 20.91 -4.38 -17.26
C PRO A 47 19.46 -4.18 -16.83
N LEU A 48 18.53 -4.17 -17.79
CA LEU A 48 17.10 -4.01 -17.54
C LEU A 48 16.52 -5.19 -16.75
N VAL A 49 17.14 -6.36 -16.81
CA VAL A 49 16.76 -7.57 -16.11
C VAL A 49 17.96 -8.20 -15.45
N GLU A 50 17.83 -8.53 -14.19
CA GLU A 50 18.79 -9.33 -13.44
C GLU A 50 18.16 -10.68 -13.09
N VAL A 51 18.89 -11.77 -13.39
CA VAL A 51 18.49 -13.14 -13.09
C VAL A 51 19.63 -13.84 -12.41
N LEU A 52 19.44 -14.32 -11.18
CA LEU A 52 20.42 -15.04 -10.42
C LEU A 52 20.14 -16.56 -10.50
N VAL A 53 21.14 -17.30 -10.99
CA VAL A 53 21.09 -18.75 -11.18
C VAL A 53 22.31 -19.37 -10.50
N PRO A 54 22.17 -20.51 -9.77
CA PRO A 54 23.31 -21.25 -9.24
C PRO A 54 24.27 -21.69 -10.35
N GLY A 55 25.56 -21.68 -10.07
CA GLY A 55 26.58 -22.03 -11.06
C GLY A 55 26.98 -20.92 -12.02
N GLU A 56 26.07 -19.97 -12.27
CA GLU A 56 26.34 -18.79 -13.11
C GLU A 56 26.78 -17.59 -12.25
N GLY A 57 26.08 -17.33 -11.15
CA GLY A 57 26.38 -16.29 -10.19
C GLY A 57 26.32 -14.86 -10.75
N ARG A 58 27.33 -14.07 -10.43
CA ARG A 58 27.48 -12.67 -10.85
C ARG A 58 28.75 -12.48 -11.67
N ALA A 59 28.72 -11.52 -12.57
CA ALA A 59 29.89 -11.17 -13.39
C ALA A 59 31.06 -10.62 -12.54
N ARG A 60 30.76 -10.12 -11.32
CA ARG A 60 31.75 -9.67 -10.33
C ARG A 60 31.30 -10.08 -8.92
N ALA A 61 32.26 -10.32 -8.01
CA ALA A 61 31.99 -10.67 -6.63
C ALA A 61 31.17 -9.57 -5.92
N SER A 62 29.93 -9.87 -5.56
CA SER A 62 28.98 -8.94 -4.95
C SER A 62 27.87 -9.72 -4.24
N GLN A 63 27.16 -9.06 -3.29
CA GLN A 63 25.92 -9.58 -2.68
C GLN A 63 24.68 -8.89 -3.29
N ARG A 64 24.86 -7.94 -4.21
CA ARG A 64 23.79 -7.14 -4.82
C ARG A 64 22.98 -7.96 -5.83
N LEU A 65 21.73 -7.57 -6.04
CA LEU A 65 20.92 -8.05 -7.16
C LEU A 65 21.18 -7.16 -8.41
N SER A 66 22.43 -7.11 -8.78
CA SER A 66 22.95 -6.38 -9.94
C SER A 66 24.18 -7.11 -10.49
N GLU A 67 24.45 -6.94 -11.78
CA GLU A 67 25.56 -7.58 -12.48
C GLU A 67 25.53 -9.11 -12.40
N THR A 68 24.33 -9.70 -12.43
CA THR A 68 24.21 -11.16 -12.58
C THR A 68 24.82 -11.61 -13.90
N ALA A 69 25.45 -12.78 -13.95
CA ALA A 69 26.07 -13.28 -15.16
C ALA A 69 25.06 -13.42 -16.31
N VAL A 70 23.86 -13.94 -16.00
CA VAL A 70 22.75 -14.04 -16.98
C VAL A 70 22.30 -12.64 -17.42
N GLY A 71 22.02 -11.69 -16.49
CA GLY A 71 21.60 -10.33 -16.83
C GLY A 71 22.60 -9.61 -17.76
N CYS A 72 23.90 -9.77 -17.48
CA CYS A 72 24.97 -9.22 -18.34
C CYS A 72 25.05 -9.86 -19.73
N ARG A 73 24.55 -11.09 -19.93
CA ARG A 73 24.54 -11.79 -21.22
C ARG A 73 23.23 -11.74 -21.98
N LEU A 74 22.13 -11.29 -21.36
CA LEU A 74 20.86 -11.11 -22.07
C LEU A 74 21.02 -10.13 -23.23
N ARG A 75 20.68 -10.55 -24.44
CA ARG A 75 20.76 -9.76 -25.67
C ARG A 75 19.36 -9.55 -26.23
N TYR A 76 19.16 -8.41 -26.87
CA TYR A 76 17.90 -8.06 -27.51
C TYR A 76 17.49 -9.09 -28.54
N ALA A 77 16.23 -9.52 -28.48
CA ALA A 77 15.62 -10.51 -29.39
C ALA A 77 14.33 -10.01 -30.04
N GLY A 78 13.95 -8.76 -29.79
CA GLY A 78 12.80 -8.11 -30.43
C GLY A 78 11.93 -7.32 -29.46
N ALA A 79 11.08 -6.47 -30.02
CA ALA A 79 10.11 -5.69 -29.27
C ALA A 79 8.75 -5.68 -29.95
N ALA A 80 7.70 -5.45 -29.16
CA ALA A 80 6.34 -5.17 -29.63
C ALA A 80 5.77 -4.02 -28.82
N GLN A 81 5.07 -3.11 -29.51
CA GLN A 81 4.38 -1.98 -28.88
C GLN A 81 2.90 -2.01 -29.25
N SER A 82 2.04 -1.67 -28.30
CA SER A 82 0.61 -1.46 -28.54
C SER A 82 0.09 -0.26 -27.77
N ALA A 83 -0.94 0.37 -28.31
CA ALA A 83 -1.68 1.43 -27.64
C ALA A 83 -3.17 1.24 -27.95
N GLU A 84 -3.98 1.00 -26.92
CA GLU A 84 -5.41 0.76 -27.04
C GLU A 84 -6.16 1.32 -25.83
N GLY A 85 -7.23 2.09 -26.05
CA GLY A 85 -8.07 2.64 -24.99
C GLY A 85 -7.30 3.50 -23.98
N GLY A 86 -6.23 4.20 -24.42
CA GLY A 86 -5.35 4.99 -23.56
C GLY A 86 -4.44 4.14 -22.68
N ARG A 87 -4.28 2.85 -22.96
CA ARG A 87 -3.28 1.96 -22.35
C ARG A 87 -2.16 1.77 -23.35
N HIS A 88 -0.91 1.94 -22.90
CA HIS A 88 0.30 1.74 -23.68
C HIS A 88 1.05 0.55 -23.11
N GLU A 89 1.48 -0.35 -23.97
CA GLU A 89 2.28 -1.51 -23.58
C GLU A 89 3.52 -1.64 -24.49
N LEU A 90 4.67 -1.91 -23.86
CA LEU A 90 5.90 -2.29 -24.52
C LEU A 90 6.31 -3.66 -24.00
N ARG A 91 6.56 -4.61 -24.90
CA ARG A 91 7.19 -5.89 -24.59
C ARG A 91 8.56 -5.93 -25.23
N LEU A 92 9.58 -6.18 -24.40
CA LEU A 92 10.98 -6.34 -24.82
C LEU A 92 11.41 -7.78 -24.58
N ARG A 93 11.85 -8.45 -25.62
CA ARG A 93 12.35 -9.83 -25.55
C ARG A 93 13.87 -9.84 -25.60
N MET A 94 14.45 -10.62 -24.70
CA MET A 94 15.89 -10.81 -24.59
C MET A 94 16.21 -12.28 -24.44
N ARG A 95 17.42 -12.68 -24.81
CA ARG A 95 17.87 -14.08 -24.73
C ARG A 95 19.32 -14.16 -24.28
N ASP A 96 19.63 -15.14 -23.43
CA ASP A 96 20.98 -15.59 -23.11
C ASP A 96 21.19 -16.98 -23.69
N GLU A 97 21.99 -17.07 -24.74
CA GLU A 97 22.26 -18.36 -25.42
C GLU A 97 23.05 -19.33 -24.54
N ALA A 98 23.85 -18.84 -23.60
CA ALA A 98 24.70 -19.68 -22.76
C ALA A 98 23.88 -20.46 -21.72
N SER A 99 22.93 -19.80 -21.04
CA SER A 99 22.03 -20.45 -20.07
C SER A 99 20.76 -21.03 -20.71
N GLY A 100 20.46 -20.67 -21.96
CA GLY A 100 19.19 -21.02 -22.59
C GLY A 100 17.98 -20.27 -22.03
N LEU A 101 18.19 -19.22 -21.24
CA LEU A 101 17.10 -18.43 -20.70
C LEU A 101 16.68 -17.29 -21.64
N ALA A 102 15.37 -17.11 -21.75
CA ALA A 102 14.77 -15.92 -22.36
C ALA A 102 14.05 -15.08 -21.30
N ALA A 103 14.13 -13.76 -21.43
CA ALA A 103 13.40 -12.82 -20.59
C ALA A 103 12.52 -11.92 -21.45
N GLU A 104 11.26 -11.75 -21.06
CA GLU A 104 10.34 -10.77 -21.65
C GLU A 104 9.95 -9.75 -20.57
N VAL A 105 10.35 -8.50 -20.79
CA VAL A 105 9.94 -7.36 -19.95
C VAL A 105 8.67 -6.79 -20.53
N THR A 106 7.64 -6.66 -19.72
CA THR A 106 6.41 -5.94 -20.08
C THR A 106 6.35 -4.64 -19.28
N LEU A 107 6.30 -3.52 -20.00
CA LEU A 107 6.06 -2.18 -19.44
C LEU A 107 4.67 -1.72 -19.84
N ARG A 108 3.87 -1.24 -18.88
CA ARG A 108 2.53 -0.71 -19.10
C ARG A 108 2.39 0.69 -18.52
N SER A 109 1.70 1.56 -19.24
CA SER A 109 1.38 2.90 -18.76
C SER A 109 -0.02 3.32 -19.20
N ARG A 110 -0.58 4.33 -18.54
CA ARG A 110 -1.85 4.95 -18.90
C ARG A 110 -1.58 6.34 -19.49
N GLU A 111 -2.26 6.67 -20.60
CA GLU A 111 -2.16 7.99 -21.23
C GLU A 111 -2.30 9.13 -20.22
N GLY A 112 -1.36 10.09 -20.26
CA GLY A 112 -1.32 11.24 -19.36
C GLY A 112 -0.80 10.97 -17.94
N VAL A 113 -0.54 9.70 -17.56
CA VAL A 113 -0.02 9.35 -16.23
C VAL A 113 1.49 9.08 -16.31
N PRO A 114 2.35 9.89 -15.66
CA PRO A 114 3.79 9.71 -15.69
C PRO A 114 4.25 8.58 -14.76
N ALA A 115 3.78 7.38 -15.04
CA ALA A 115 4.14 6.17 -14.30
C ALA A 115 4.14 4.94 -15.21
N VAL A 116 4.97 3.97 -14.90
CA VAL A 116 5.07 2.68 -15.60
C VAL A 116 4.90 1.54 -14.61
N GLN A 117 4.10 0.52 -14.96
CA GLN A 117 4.08 -0.78 -14.31
C GLN A 117 4.97 -1.74 -15.10
N ALA A 118 5.81 -2.50 -14.40
CA ALA A 118 6.76 -3.43 -14.98
C ALA A 118 6.60 -4.84 -14.41
N SER A 119 6.80 -5.84 -15.25
CA SER A 119 6.96 -7.24 -14.86
C SER A 119 7.90 -7.95 -15.84
N VAL A 120 8.50 -9.05 -15.39
CA VAL A 120 9.43 -9.86 -16.20
C VAL A 120 8.96 -11.30 -16.22
N ARG A 121 8.91 -11.89 -17.40
CA ARG A 121 8.70 -13.32 -17.62
C ARG A 121 10.02 -13.95 -18.05
N VAL A 122 10.51 -14.93 -17.27
CA VAL A 122 11.69 -15.73 -17.61
C VAL A 122 11.22 -17.10 -18.08
N THR A 123 11.73 -17.56 -19.22
CA THR A 123 11.40 -18.86 -19.84
C THR A 123 12.68 -19.66 -20.02
N ASN A 124 12.66 -20.91 -19.61
CA ASN A 124 13.74 -21.86 -19.91
C ASN A 124 13.56 -22.43 -21.33
N LEU A 125 14.35 -21.96 -22.29
CA LEU A 125 14.41 -22.47 -23.67
C LEU A 125 15.52 -23.49 -23.87
N GLY A 126 16.27 -23.79 -22.79
CA GLY A 126 17.34 -24.80 -22.78
C GLY A 126 16.80 -26.23 -22.73
N ARG A 127 17.72 -27.18 -22.59
CA ARG A 127 17.38 -28.61 -22.51
C ARG A 127 17.38 -29.16 -21.07
N GLU A 128 18.02 -28.48 -20.16
CA GLU A 128 18.16 -28.87 -18.76
C GLU A 128 17.32 -27.95 -17.86
N PRO A 129 16.83 -28.44 -16.72
CA PRO A 129 16.16 -27.61 -15.75
C PRO A 129 17.07 -26.50 -15.21
N VAL A 130 16.53 -25.30 -14.96
CA VAL A 130 17.26 -24.16 -14.41
C VAL A 130 16.59 -23.69 -13.12
N LEU A 131 17.38 -23.58 -12.04
CA LEU A 131 16.93 -23.07 -10.76
C LEU A 131 17.11 -21.54 -10.70
N LEU A 132 16.02 -20.81 -10.56
CA LEU A 132 16.05 -19.36 -10.32
C LEU A 132 16.18 -19.07 -8.82
N LEU A 133 17.10 -18.18 -8.43
CA LEU A 133 17.28 -17.71 -7.05
C LEU A 133 16.80 -16.28 -6.84
N ALA A 134 16.77 -15.45 -7.88
CA ALA A 134 16.19 -14.12 -7.87
C ALA A 134 15.95 -13.65 -9.29
N VAL A 135 14.88 -12.89 -9.50
CA VAL A 135 14.56 -12.20 -10.76
C VAL A 135 14.05 -10.80 -10.43
N THR A 136 14.62 -9.76 -11.05
CA THR A 136 14.08 -8.40 -10.91
C THR A 136 12.80 -8.23 -11.73
N SER A 137 11.82 -7.53 -11.16
CA SER A 137 10.65 -7.04 -11.90
C SER A 137 10.98 -5.76 -12.68
N PHE A 138 11.96 -4.99 -12.17
CA PHE A 138 12.48 -3.78 -12.79
C PHE A 138 13.90 -3.54 -12.29
N ALA A 139 14.82 -3.19 -13.19
CA ALA A 139 16.15 -2.73 -12.85
C ALA A 139 16.59 -1.62 -13.81
N ALA A 140 17.14 -0.53 -13.29
CA ALA A 140 17.60 0.60 -14.11
C ALA A 140 18.63 1.45 -13.37
N GLY A 141 19.50 2.12 -14.11
CA GLY A 141 20.31 3.21 -13.59
C GLY A 141 19.46 4.46 -13.38
N PHE A 142 19.68 5.15 -12.28
CA PHE A 142 18.97 6.39 -11.98
C PHE A 142 19.64 7.59 -12.65
N LEU A 143 19.26 7.89 -13.88
CA LEU A 143 19.66 9.07 -14.64
C LEU A 143 21.19 9.32 -14.75
N GLY A 144 22.03 8.31 -14.52
CA GLY A 144 23.48 8.47 -14.46
C GLY A 144 23.96 9.40 -13.33
N ARG A 145 23.20 9.54 -12.26
CA ARG A 145 23.52 10.41 -11.11
C ARG A 145 24.31 9.67 -10.05
N PRO A 146 25.38 10.28 -9.52
CA PRO A 146 26.14 9.70 -8.42
C PRO A 146 25.32 9.72 -7.13
N VAL A 147 25.61 8.77 -6.23
CA VAL A 147 24.97 8.63 -4.91
C VAL A 147 25.00 9.93 -4.11
N ALA A 148 26.09 10.69 -4.22
CA ALA A 148 26.29 11.94 -3.50
C ALA A 148 25.25 13.02 -3.82
N ASP A 149 24.61 12.99 -5.00
CA ASP A 149 23.64 13.99 -5.45
C ASP A 149 22.20 13.63 -5.10
N LEU A 150 21.96 12.44 -4.53
CA LEU A 150 20.64 11.88 -4.36
C LEU A 150 20.16 11.94 -2.91
N ASP A 151 18.84 12.11 -2.76
CA ASP A 151 18.10 11.76 -1.55
C ASP A 151 17.33 10.45 -1.76
N VAL A 152 17.24 9.64 -0.71
CA VAL A 152 16.39 8.45 -0.66
C VAL A 152 15.19 8.69 0.24
N LEU A 153 14.02 8.18 -0.20
CA LEU A 153 12.77 8.16 0.54
C LEU A 153 12.37 6.71 0.81
N TYR A 154 12.03 6.38 2.04
CA TYR A 154 11.55 5.05 2.46
C TYR A 154 10.74 5.15 3.75
N ALA A 155 10.01 4.09 4.12
CA ALA A 155 9.27 4.07 5.38
C ALA A 155 9.55 2.81 6.19
N SER A 156 9.80 3.00 7.49
CA SER A 156 9.64 1.96 8.50
C SER A 156 8.17 1.83 8.86
N SER A 157 7.74 0.61 9.17
CA SER A 157 6.36 0.33 9.51
C SER A 157 6.32 -0.82 10.50
N GLU A 158 5.46 -0.72 11.49
CA GLU A 158 5.21 -1.75 12.48
C GLU A 158 3.82 -1.54 13.08
N TRP A 159 3.29 -2.54 13.73
CA TRP A 159 2.00 -2.46 14.41
C TRP A 159 1.94 -1.26 15.37
N LEU A 160 0.90 -0.45 15.27
CA LEU A 160 0.66 0.82 15.98
C LEU A 160 1.61 1.98 15.61
N GLY A 161 2.53 1.79 14.66
CA GLY A 161 3.50 2.79 14.21
C GLY A 161 3.77 2.68 12.72
N GLU A 162 2.70 2.62 11.93
CA GLU A 162 2.75 2.41 10.48
C GLU A 162 3.21 3.66 9.73
N SER A 163 3.80 3.46 8.56
CA SER A 163 4.09 4.52 7.57
C SER A 163 4.96 5.66 8.10
N ARG A 164 6.02 5.37 8.86
CA ARG A 164 6.99 6.37 9.34
C ARG A 164 8.03 6.63 8.26
N TRP A 165 7.79 7.68 7.48
CA TRP A 165 8.60 8.05 6.34
C TRP A 165 9.88 8.79 6.74
N THR A 166 10.97 8.44 6.07
CA THR A 166 12.28 9.08 6.18
C THR A 166 12.74 9.54 4.80
N ARG A 167 13.18 10.80 4.69
CA ARG A 167 13.90 11.32 3.54
C ARG A 167 15.27 11.80 4.01
N GLU A 168 16.32 11.29 3.41
CA GLU A 168 17.70 11.62 3.79
C GLU A 168 18.65 11.54 2.59
N PRO A 169 19.83 12.17 2.66
CA PRO A 169 20.87 11.99 1.65
C PRO A 169 21.23 10.51 1.50
N LEU A 170 21.23 10.00 0.27
CA LEU A 170 21.57 8.60 0.00
C LEU A 170 23.00 8.26 0.46
N GLY A 171 23.91 9.23 0.46
CA GLY A 171 25.27 9.12 1.00
C GLY A 171 25.34 8.73 2.49
N ALA A 172 24.26 8.93 3.26
CA ALA A 172 24.16 8.44 4.64
C ALA A 172 24.00 6.90 4.71
N ARG A 173 23.56 6.27 3.61
CA ARG A 173 23.35 4.81 3.48
C ARG A 173 24.41 4.13 2.63
N ILE A 174 24.92 4.81 1.61
CA ILE A 174 25.93 4.30 0.69
C ILE A 174 27.07 5.34 0.66
N ALA A 175 28.21 4.98 1.25
CA ALA A 175 29.36 5.87 1.27
C ALA A 175 29.92 6.07 -0.14
N ASP A 176 30.37 7.29 -0.45
CA ASP A 176 31.17 7.54 -1.64
C ASP A 176 32.57 6.89 -1.44
N LEU A 177 32.83 5.86 -2.21
CA LEU A 177 34.08 5.08 -2.15
C LEU A 177 35.11 5.56 -3.18
N GLY A 178 34.84 6.63 -3.92
CA GLY A 178 35.72 7.10 -4.98
C GLY A 178 35.91 6.08 -6.11
N LEU A 179 34.85 5.42 -6.53
CA LEU A 179 34.87 4.28 -7.46
C LEU A 179 35.59 4.56 -8.76
N ALA A 180 35.56 5.81 -9.24
CA ALA A 180 36.26 6.23 -10.45
C ALA A 180 37.78 6.00 -10.32
N GLY A 181 38.38 6.23 -9.16
CA GLY A 181 39.80 5.98 -8.89
C GLY A 181 40.14 4.47 -8.89
N HIS A 182 39.17 3.60 -8.65
CA HIS A 182 39.35 2.16 -8.64
C HIS A 182 38.99 1.50 -9.97
N GLY A 183 38.29 2.19 -10.86
CA GLY A 183 37.80 1.65 -12.13
C GLY A 183 36.83 0.45 -11.97
N GLN A 184 36.12 0.36 -10.83
CA GLN A 184 35.22 -0.73 -10.49
C GLN A 184 33.92 -0.21 -9.87
N HIS A 185 32.83 -0.97 -10.07
CA HIS A 185 31.58 -0.72 -9.38
C HIS A 185 31.68 -1.04 -7.88
N GLY A 186 30.89 -0.35 -7.07
CA GLY A 186 30.72 -0.65 -5.65
C GLY A 186 30.21 -2.09 -5.42
N ARG A 187 30.31 -2.58 -4.19
CA ARG A 187 29.85 -3.92 -3.79
C ARG A 187 28.74 -3.88 -2.75
N GLY A 188 28.57 -2.74 -2.09
CA GLY A 188 27.51 -2.48 -1.13
C GLY A 188 26.22 -2.03 -1.80
N ALA A 189 25.13 -2.18 -1.07
CA ALA A 189 23.82 -1.67 -1.45
C ALA A 189 23.04 -1.26 -0.20
N PHE A 190 22.16 -0.28 -0.35
CA PHE A 190 21.08 -0.03 0.59
C PHE A 190 19.85 -0.80 0.09
N ALA A 191 19.39 -1.78 0.87
CA ALA A 191 18.27 -2.62 0.50
C ALA A 191 17.26 -2.71 1.64
N LEU A 192 15.97 -2.71 1.29
CA LEU A 192 14.89 -3.00 2.21
C LEU A 192 14.08 -4.19 1.71
N THR A 193 13.49 -4.91 2.66
CA THR A 193 12.72 -6.12 2.42
C THR A 193 11.59 -6.26 3.44
N SER A 194 10.57 -7.02 3.09
CA SER A 194 9.58 -7.54 4.03
C SER A 194 9.49 -9.06 3.87
N THR A 195 9.10 -9.77 4.90
CA THR A 195 9.06 -11.23 4.93
C THR A 195 7.67 -11.76 5.24
N GLY A 196 7.34 -12.95 4.76
CA GLY A 196 6.02 -13.55 4.91
C GLY A 196 4.96 -12.76 4.16
N THR A 197 3.73 -12.73 4.69
CA THR A 197 2.59 -12.05 4.06
C THR A 197 2.28 -10.67 4.64
N TRP A 198 3.04 -10.20 5.61
CA TRP A 198 2.97 -8.81 6.06
C TRP A 198 3.83 -7.92 5.17
N SER A 199 3.33 -7.60 3.99
CA SER A 199 4.05 -6.83 2.96
C SER A 199 4.53 -5.46 3.43
N SER A 200 3.88 -4.88 4.43
CA SER A 200 4.25 -3.60 5.07
C SER A 200 4.48 -3.72 6.59
N GLY A 201 4.72 -4.92 7.11
CA GLY A 201 4.88 -5.16 8.54
C GLY A 201 6.24 -4.76 9.13
N ARG A 202 7.22 -4.45 8.29
CA ARG A 202 8.56 -3.98 8.68
C ARG A 202 8.94 -2.69 7.95
N HIS A 203 8.67 -2.68 6.66
CA HIS A 203 8.86 -1.54 5.77
C HIS A 203 7.69 -1.49 4.79
N VAL A 204 7.29 -0.29 4.39
CA VAL A 204 6.30 -0.13 3.32
C VAL A 204 6.93 -0.59 1.99
N PRO A 205 6.20 -1.33 1.11
CA PRO A 205 6.73 -1.83 -0.17
C PRO A 205 6.95 -0.71 -1.20
N MET A 206 7.54 0.39 -0.76
CA MET A 206 7.76 1.60 -1.53
C MET A 206 9.11 2.21 -1.22
N GLY A 207 9.58 3.04 -2.13
CA GLY A 207 10.74 3.89 -1.93
C GLY A 207 10.85 4.91 -3.06
N GLY A 208 11.79 5.83 -2.92
CA GLY A 208 12.01 6.87 -3.93
C GLY A 208 13.44 7.36 -3.95
N LEU A 209 13.86 7.88 -5.10
CA LEU A 209 15.10 8.63 -5.30
C LEU A 209 14.78 10.00 -5.87
N THR A 210 15.43 11.02 -5.34
CA THR A 210 15.34 12.40 -5.83
C THR A 210 16.73 12.93 -6.10
N ASP A 211 16.97 13.44 -7.30
CA ASP A 211 18.14 14.27 -7.63
C ASP A 211 17.96 15.65 -7.00
N ARG A 212 18.83 16.00 -6.05
CA ARG A 212 18.75 17.29 -5.33
C ARG A 212 19.00 18.51 -6.21
N GLY A 213 19.74 18.33 -7.31
CA GLY A 213 20.06 19.42 -8.24
C GLY A 213 18.94 19.78 -9.19
N THR A 214 18.17 18.78 -9.63
CA THR A 214 17.13 18.96 -10.66
C THR A 214 15.71 18.77 -10.15
N GLY A 215 15.52 18.16 -8.98
CA GLY A 215 14.22 17.75 -8.46
C GLY A 215 13.66 16.49 -9.13
N GLN A 216 14.32 15.91 -10.12
CA GLN A 216 13.89 14.66 -10.75
C GLN A 216 13.74 13.57 -9.70
N THR A 217 12.55 12.95 -9.66
CA THR A 217 12.19 11.95 -8.65
C THR A 217 11.61 10.72 -9.32
N TRP A 218 12.08 9.54 -8.90
CA TRP A 218 11.40 8.28 -9.10
C TRP A 218 10.82 7.83 -7.77
N LEU A 219 9.52 7.48 -7.77
CA LEU A 219 8.82 6.87 -6.64
C LEU A 219 8.31 5.52 -7.09
N TRP A 220 8.67 4.44 -6.40
CA TRP A 220 8.24 3.09 -6.76
C TRP A 220 7.37 2.45 -5.70
N GLN A 221 6.57 1.46 -6.13
CA GLN A 221 5.84 0.53 -5.29
C GLN A 221 5.99 -0.90 -5.83
N ILE A 222 6.04 -1.88 -4.91
CA ILE A 222 6.01 -3.30 -5.23
C ILE A 222 4.60 -3.80 -4.98
N GLU A 223 3.94 -4.36 -6.00
CA GLU A 223 2.53 -4.74 -5.98
C GLU A 223 2.40 -6.22 -5.63
N HIS A 224 2.71 -6.56 -4.38
CA HIS A 224 2.70 -7.92 -3.90
C HIS A 224 2.22 -8.00 -2.44
N ASN A 225 1.27 -8.91 -2.19
CA ASN A 225 0.72 -9.22 -0.86
C ASN A 225 1.59 -10.21 -0.07
N GLY A 226 2.88 -10.21 -0.31
CA GLY A 226 3.86 -11.13 0.29
C GLY A 226 5.26 -10.52 0.29
N PRO A 227 6.30 -11.37 0.34
CA PRO A 227 7.69 -10.94 0.50
C PRO A 227 8.20 -10.21 -0.75
N TRP A 228 8.98 -9.17 -0.52
CA TRP A 228 9.56 -8.33 -1.56
C TRP A 228 10.92 -7.79 -1.13
N ARG A 229 11.70 -7.34 -2.13
CA ARG A 229 12.96 -6.64 -1.95
C ARG A 229 13.08 -5.50 -2.95
N TRP A 230 13.58 -4.35 -2.50
CA TRP A 230 14.21 -3.38 -3.37
C TRP A 230 15.60 -3.03 -2.88
N GLU A 231 16.48 -2.64 -3.80
CA GLU A 231 17.82 -2.18 -3.46
C GLU A 231 18.27 -1.04 -4.36
N ILE A 232 19.15 -0.20 -3.80
CA ILE A 232 19.88 0.86 -4.46
C ILE A 232 21.36 0.56 -4.26
N GLY A 233 22.17 0.71 -5.30
CA GLY A 233 23.61 0.54 -5.20
C GLY A 233 24.36 1.56 -6.04
N ASP A 234 25.66 1.68 -5.77
CA ASP A 234 26.58 2.58 -6.43
C ASP A 234 27.32 1.88 -7.58
N ARG A 235 27.40 2.51 -8.73
CA ARG A 235 28.11 2.08 -9.94
C ARG A 235 29.00 3.20 -10.45
N LEU A 236 29.95 2.88 -11.36
CA LEU A 236 30.81 3.90 -12.00
C LEU A 236 30.02 4.95 -12.78
N ASP A 237 28.87 4.60 -13.28
CA ASP A 237 28.00 5.43 -14.12
C ASP A 237 26.78 5.97 -13.36
N GLY A 238 26.77 5.88 -12.04
CA GLY A 238 25.72 6.41 -11.16
C GLY A 238 25.02 5.36 -10.33
N ALA A 239 23.99 5.77 -9.59
CA ALA A 239 23.17 4.87 -8.79
C ALA A 239 22.26 4.01 -9.68
N TYR A 240 21.98 2.78 -9.24
CA TYR A 240 20.94 1.92 -9.81
C TYR A 240 19.87 1.60 -8.80
N VAL A 241 18.69 1.20 -9.29
CA VAL A 241 17.56 0.66 -8.55
C VAL A 241 17.25 -0.73 -9.08
N ALA A 242 17.00 -1.69 -8.18
CA ALA A 242 16.50 -3.02 -8.51
C ALA A 242 15.29 -3.33 -7.63
N LEU A 243 14.16 -3.67 -8.25
CA LEU A 243 12.88 -3.97 -7.61
C LEU A 243 12.51 -5.43 -7.90
N SER A 244 12.15 -6.19 -6.87
CA SER A 244 11.79 -7.60 -7.01
C SER A 244 10.72 -8.04 -6.01
N GLY A 245 10.06 -9.15 -6.32
CA GLY A 245 9.34 -9.97 -5.35
C GLY A 245 10.31 -10.77 -4.47
N PRO A 246 9.94 -11.99 -4.07
CA PRO A 246 10.79 -12.83 -3.23
C PRO A 246 12.09 -13.24 -3.96
N ALA A 247 13.14 -13.43 -3.16
CA ALA A 247 14.45 -13.93 -3.56
C ALA A 247 14.96 -14.98 -2.57
N ASP A 248 15.88 -15.81 -2.98
CA ASP A 248 16.44 -16.87 -2.14
C ASP A 248 17.09 -16.31 -0.87
N ALA A 249 17.93 -15.30 -1.02
CA ALA A 249 18.73 -14.73 0.07
C ALA A 249 17.90 -14.18 1.24
N ASP A 250 16.73 -13.59 0.97
CA ASP A 250 15.88 -12.95 1.99
C ASP A 250 14.65 -13.79 2.35
N HIS A 251 14.17 -14.66 1.42
CA HIS A 251 12.82 -15.22 1.51
C HIS A 251 12.80 -16.75 1.33
N GLN A 252 13.95 -17.41 1.21
CA GLN A 252 14.04 -18.83 0.87
C GLN A 252 13.24 -19.16 -0.40
N TRP A 253 13.26 -18.24 -1.38
CA TRP A 253 12.55 -18.41 -2.64
C TRP A 253 13.49 -18.93 -3.71
N SER A 254 13.16 -20.07 -4.27
CA SER A 254 13.75 -20.54 -5.51
C SER A 254 12.71 -21.25 -6.33
N GLU A 255 12.84 -21.15 -7.66
CA GLU A 255 11.89 -21.72 -8.62
C GLU A 255 12.65 -22.55 -9.65
N LEU A 256 12.31 -23.83 -9.77
CA LEU A 256 12.91 -24.73 -10.75
C LEU A 256 12.07 -24.69 -12.03
N LEU A 257 12.68 -24.25 -13.13
CA LEU A 257 12.04 -24.25 -14.44
C LEU A 257 12.51 -25.45 -15.26
N ALA A 258 11.65 -26.40 -15.54
CA ALA A 258 11.89 -27.42 -16.54
C ALA A 258 11.97 -26.79 -17.97
N PRO A 259 12.51 -27.51 -18.98
CA PRO A 259 12.52 -27.05 -20.35
C PRO A 259 11.12 -26.63 -20.84
N GLY A 260 10.98 -25.42 -21.35
CA GLY A 260 9.73 -24.83 -21.80
C GLY A 260 8.91 -24.13 -20.72
N GLU A 261 9.22 -24.30 -19.44
CA GLU A 261 8.51 -23.64 -18.35
C GLU A 261 8.91 -22.16 -18.18
N SER A 262 8.03 -21.40 -17.55
CA SER A 262 8.20 -19.96 -17.36
C SER A 262 7.82 -19.54 -15.95
N PHE A 263 8.55 -18.57 -15.42
CA PHE A 263 8.21 -17.82 -14.21
C PHE A 263 7.92 -16.36 -14.56
N THR A 264 6.88 -15.77 -13.97
CA THR A 264 6.58 -14.34 -14.09
C THR A 264 6.74 -13.68 -12.72
N THR A 265 7.48 -12.58 -12.66
CA THR A 265 7.69 -11.82 -11.42
C THR A 265 6.41 -11.15 -10.93
N VAL A 266 6.41 -10.67 -9.68
CA VAL A 266 5.35 -9.78 -9.19
C VAL A 266 5.45 -8.42 -9.89
N PRO A 267 4.33 -7.71 -10.13
CA PRO A 267 4.37 -6.38 -10.73
C PRO A 267 5.04 -5.36 -9.78
N VAL A 268 5.66 -4.36 -10.38
CA VAL A 268 6.15 -3.17 -9.67
C VAL A 268 5.80 -1.94 -10.49
N SER A 269 5.61 -0.80 -9.84
CA SER A 269 5.35 0.47 -10.55
C SER A 269 6.36 1.52 -10.16
N VAL A 270 6.73 2.37 -11.15
CA VAL A 270 7.62 3.51 -10.98
C VAL A 270 6.92 4.74 -11.52
N ALA A 271 6.64 5.70 -10.65
CA ALA A 271 6.15 7.02 -11.01
C ALA A 271 7.32 8.01 -11.09
N VAL A 272 7.26 8.93 -12.04
CA VAL A 272 8.33 9.88 -12.31
C VAL A 272 7.83 11.32 -12.30
N SER A 273 8.66 12.25 -11.85
CA SER A 273 8.34 13.68 -11.85
C SER A 273 9.61 14.53 -11.87
N ALA A 274 9.51 15.72 -12.48
CA ALA A 274 10.52 16.75 -12.36
C ALA A 274 10.26 17.71 -11.16
N ASP A 275 9.06 17.60 -10.55
CA ASP A 275 8.59 18.50 -9.48
C ASP A 275 8.81 17.91 -8.08
N GLY A 276 9.84 17.11 -7.90
CA GLY A 276 10.21 16.52 -6.62
C GLY A 276 9.23 15.41 -6.16
N VAL A 277 9.29 15.13 -4.85
CA VAL A 277 8.52 14.02 -4.23
C VAL A 277 7.02 14.24 -4.37
N GLU A 278 6.49 15.47 -4.16
CA GLU A 278 5.04 15.72 -4.29
C GLU A 278 4.54 15.48 -5.71
N GLY A 279 5.32 15.86 -6.72
CA GLY A 279 5.00 15.56 -8.12
C GLY A 279 4.97 14.05 -8.40
N ALA A 280 5.94 13.31 -7.87
CA ALA A 280 5.98 11.86 -8.01
C ALA A 280 4.82 11.16 -7.26
N VAL A 281 4.41 11.70 -6.10
CA VAL A 281 3.22 11.22 -5.38
C VAL A 281 1.95 11.51 -6.17
N ALA A 282 1.85 12.67 -6.80
CA ALA A 282 0.71 12.99 -7.68
C ALA A 282 0.61 11.98 -8.84
N ALA A 283 1.74 11.67 -9.48
CA ALA A 283 1.83 10.67 -10.54
C ALA A 283 1.45 9.27 -10.05
N MET A 284 1.97 8.85 -8.90
CA MET A 284 1.65 7.55 -8.29
C MET A 284 0.17 7.48 -7.87
N THR A 285 -0.41 8.56 -7.35
CA THR A 285 -1.83 8.65 -7.01
C THR A 285 -2.70 8.46 -8.26
N ALA A 286 -2.37 9.13 -9.36
CA ALA A 286 -3.07 8.95 -10.65
C ALA A 286 -2.92 7.52 -11.19
N HIS A 287 -1.72 6.94 -11.07
CA HIS A 287 -1.45 5.55 -11.45
C HIS A 287 -2.28 4.56 -10.65
N ARG A 288 -2.30 4.68 -9.32
CA ARG A 288 -3.10 3.84 -8.42
C ARG A 288 -4.58 3.88 -8.77
N ARG A 289 -5.14 5.06 -9.06
CA ARG A 289 -6.53 5.21 -9.52
C ARG A 289 -6.81 4.48 -10.84
N ALA A 290 -5.81 4.34 -11.70
CA ALA A 290 -5.93 3.55 -12.93
C ALA A 290 -5.79 2.03 -12.70
N LEU A 291 -5.21 1.60 -11.59
CA LEU A 291 -5.06 0.18 -11.22
C LEU A 291 -6.30 -0.38 -10.50
N VAL A 292 -6.99 0.44 -9.71
CA VAL A 292 -8.04 -0.05 -8.82
C VAL A 292 -9.27 -0.55 -9.59
N ARG A 293 -9.82 -1.68 -9.16
CA ARG A 293 -11.06 -2.25 -9.69
C ARG A 293 -12.21 -1.26 -9.53
N PRO A 294 -12.98 -0.95 -10.57
CA PRO A 294 -14.16 -0.09 -10.45
C PRO A 294 -15.18 -0.67 -9.46
N HIS A 295 -15.68 0.19 -8.57
CA HIS A 295 -16.71 -0.19 -7.60
C HIS A 295 -17.51 1.06 -7.16
N PRO A 296 -18.86 1.00 -6.95
CA PRO A 296 -19.68 2.12 -6.52
C PRO A 296 -19.22 2.75 -5.19
N ASP A 297 -18.73 1.94 -4.28
CA ASP A 297 -18.20 2.34 -2.97
C ASP A 297 -17.09 3.40 -3.05
N ARG A 298 -16.26 3.37 -4.10
CA ARG A 298 -15.16 4.32 -4.31
C ARG A 298 -15.63 5.75 -4.62
N ILE A 299 -16.90 5.91 -4.96
CA ILE A 299 -17.55 7.20 -5.20
C ILE A 299 -18.43 7.57 -4.02
N ALA A 300 -19.17 6.61 -3.48
CA ALA A 300 -20.08 6.82 -2.37
C ALA A 300 -19.37 7.10 -1.05
N LEU A 301 -18.22 6.50 -0.82
CA LEU A 301 -17.37 6.62 0.38
C LEU A 301 -18.21 6.61 1.67
N PRO A 302 -19.03 5.59 1.92
CA PRO A 302 -19.90 5.55 3.09
C PRO A 302 -19.09 5.59 4.39
N VAL A 303 -19.62 6.28 5.41
CA VAL A 303 -19.05 6.30 6.75
C VAL A 303 -19.27 4.93 7.39
N VAL A 304 -18.18 4.29 7.79
CA VAL A 304 -18.20 3.01 8.51
C VAL A 304 -18.19 3.28 10.01
N PHE A 305 -19.08 2.63 10.77
CA PHE A 305 -18.92 2.44 12.20
C PHE A 305 -18.44 1.02 12.46
N ASN A 306 -17.40 0.87 13.27
CA ASN A 306 -16.87 -0.42 13.70
C ASN A 306 -16.90 -0.50 15.23
N ASP A 307 -17.32 -1.63 15.75
CA ASP A 307 -17.56 -1.80 17.19
C ASP A 307 -16.32 -2.21 18.01
N TYR A 308 -15.13 -2.39 17.35
CA TYR A 308 -13.97 -2.94 18.04
C TYR A 308 -13.19 -1.87 18.81
N MET A 309 -12.40 -1.01 18.11
CA MET A 309 -11.43 -0.13 18.71
C MET A 309 -12.06 0.83 19.72
N ASN A 310 -11.52 0.82 20.96
CA ASN A 310 -11.99 1.67 22.05
C ASN A 310 -13.51 1.57 22.34
N THR A 311 -14.15 0.46 21.96
CA THR A 311 -15.58 0.22 22.09
C THR A 311 -15.84 -1.12 22.79
N VAL A 312 -16.11 -2.23 22.10
CA VAL A 312 -16.38 -3.53 22.73
C VAL A 312 -15.17 -4.47 22.76
N MET A 313 -14.12 -4.18 22.02
CA MET A 313 -12.81 -4.86 22.05
C MET A 313 -12.91 -6.40 21.93
N GLY A 314 -13.67 -6.90 20.94
CA GLY A 314 -13.81 -8.34 20.71
C GLY A 314 -14.84 -9.05 21.59
N ASP A 315 -15.69 -8.30 22.30
CA ASP A 315 -16.80 -8.84 23.08
C ASP A 315 -18.18 -8.30 22.60
N PRO A 316 -18.54 -8.53 21.30
CA PRO A 316 -19.82 -8.13 20.75
C PRO A 316 -20.93 -9.04 21.29
N THR A 317 -21.94 -8.47 21.95
CA THR A 317 -23.15 -9.16 22.37
C THR A 317 -24.36 -8.37 21.92
N THR A 318 -25.55 -9.02 21.78
CA THR A 318 -26.79 -8.33 21.41
C THR A 318 -27.03 -7.08 22.28
N ASP A 319 -26.89 -7.21 23.60
CA ASP A 319 -27.17 -6.11 24.54
C ASP A 319 -26.20 -4.93 24.40
N LYS A 320 -24.93 -5.17 24.03
CA LYS A 320 -23.95 -4.12 23.78
C LYS A 320 -24.13 -3.48 22.41
N LEU A 321 -24.46 -4.29 21.39
CA LEU A 321 -24.51 -3.82 20.03
C LEU A 321 -25.78 -3.02 19.70
N LEU A 322 -26.96 -3.41 20.17
CA LEU A 322 -28.18 -2.69 19.82
C LEU A 322 -28.15 -1.19 20.15
N PRO A 323 -27.70 -0.76 21.36
CA PRO A 323 -27.56 0.67 21.64
C PRO A 323 -26.51 1.37 20.77
N LEU A 324 -25.42 0.67 20.42
CA LEU A 324 -24.39 1.21 19.54
C LEU A 324 -24.91 1.38 18.11
N VAL A 325 -25.67 0.41 17.57
CA VAL A 325 -26.30 0.48 16.26
C VAL A 325 -27.22 1.71 16.18
N ASP A 326 -28.08 1.93 17.20
CA ASP A 326 -28.97 3.07 17.22
C ASP A 326 -28.21 4.41 17.27
N ALA A 327 -27.15 4.49 18.09
CA ALA A 327 -26.33 5.69 18.21
C ALA A 327 -25.53 5.96 16.93
N ALA A 328 -24.94 4.94 16.31
CA ALA A 328 -24.20 5.06 15.06
C ALA A 328 -25.09 5.55 13.91
N ALA A 329 -26.29 4.98 13.78
CA ALA A 329 -27.29 5.42 12.81
C ALA A 329 -27.69 6.89 13.06
N SER A 330 -27.98 7.25 14.33
CA SER A 330 -28.30 8.63 14.73
C SER A 330 -27.18 9.63 14.46
N ALA A 331 -25.91 9.20 14.59
CA ALA A 331 -24.76 10.00 14.23
C ALA A 331 -24.62 10.18 12.73
N GLY A 332 -25.09 9.18 11.97
CA GLY A 332 -25.10 9.20 10.51
C GLY A 332 -24.10 8.22 9.89
N ALA A 333 -23.74 7.14 10.56
CA ALA A 333 -23.04 6.01 9.93
C ALA A 333 -23.90 5.38 8.83
N GLU A 334 -23.26 4.79 7.83
CA GLU A 334 -23.91 4.16 6.67
C GLU A 334 -23.58 2.67 6.56
N VAL A 335 -22.53 2.23 7.23
CA VAL A 335 -22.14 0.82 7.42
C VAL A 335 -21.94 0.60 8.91
N PHE A 336 -22.39 -0.52 9.44
CA PHE A 336 -22.05 -0.96 10.79
C PHE A 336 -21.37 -2.32 10.71
N CYS A 337 -20.08 -2.35 11.07
CA CYS A 337 -19.27 -3.58 11.08
C CYS A 337 -19.22 -4.16 12.49
N VAL A 338 -19.76 -5.37 12.67
CA VAL A 338 -19.53 -6.20 13.86
C VAL A 338 -18.17 -6.87 13.68
N ASP A 339 -17.22 -6.46 14.50
CA ASP A 339 -15.81 -6.89 14.40
C ASP A 339 -15.58 -8.24 15.11
N ALA A 340 -14.34 -8.63 15.36
CA ALA A 340 -13.92 -9.91 15.92
C ALA A 340 -14.70 -10.31 17.18
N GLY A 341 -14.88 -11.61 17.38
CA GLY A 341 -15.55 -12.19 18.54
C GLY A 341 -17.00 -12.63 18.31
N TRP A 342 -17.64 -12.22 17.22
CA TRP A 342 -19.05 -12.58 16.95
C TRP A 342 -19.31 -14.09 16.79
N TYR A 343 -18.27 -14.88 16.52
CA TYR A 343 -18.29 -16.32 16.32
C TYR A 343 -17.86 -17.15 17.55
N ASP A 344 -17.38 -16.49 18.63
CA ASP A 344 -16.79 -17.19 19.77
C ASP A 344 -17.73 -17.32 20.97
N ASP A 345 -17.92 -18.55 21.46
CA ASP A 345 -18.68 -18.84 22.67
C ASP A 345 -17.80 -18.89 23.93
N GLY A 346 -16.48 -18.99 23.79
CA GLY A 346 -15.55 -19.28 24.87
C GLY A 346 -14.94 -18.07 25.57
N GLY A 347 -15.16 -16.85 25.09
CA GLY A 347 -14.66 -15.60 25.69
C GLY A 347 -13.29 -15.16 25.21
N ASP A 348 -12.52 -16.01 24.55
CA ASP A 348 -11.27 -15.66 23.84
C ASP A 348 -11.41 -16.01 22.35
N TRP A 349 -11.75 -15.00 21.55
CA TRP A 349 -12.01 -15.15 20.13
C TRP A 349 -10.76 -15.50 19.30
N TRP A 350 -9.55 -15.30 19.87
CA TRP A 350 -8.31 -15.34 19.11
C TRP A 350 -8.04 -16.66 18.42
N ASP A 351 -8.13 -17.78 19.14
CA ASP A 351 -7.78 -19.11 18.62
C ASP A 351 -8.98 -20.01 18.29
N SER A 352 -10.18 -19.42 18.25
CA SER A 352 -11.44 -20.08 17.82
C SER A 352 -11.88 -19.71 16.40
N VAL A 353 -11.14 -18.83 15.71
CA VAL A 353 -11.45 -18.37 14.33
C VAL A 353 -11.52 -19.52 13.33
N GLY A 354 -12.35 -19.38 12.29
CA GLY A 354 -12.29 -20.23 11.11
C GLY A 354 -13.55 -21.01 10.76
N GLU A 355 -14.47 -21.31 11.69
CA GLU A 355 -15.76 -21.91 11.36
C GLU A 355 -16.79 -20.87 10.90
N TRP A 356 -16.71 -19.66 11.48
CA TRP A 356 -17.52 -18.50 11.13
C TRP A 356 -19.01 -18.68 11.35
N GLU A 357 -19.38 -19.46 12.37
CA GLU A 357 -20.75 -19.59 12.84
C GLU A 357 -21.04 -18.58 13.95
N PRO A 358 -22.18 -17.87 13.94
CA PRO A 358 -22.53 -16.93 14.99
C PRO A 358 -22.61 -17.59 16.37
N SER A 359 -22.03 -16.95 17.37
CA SER A 359 -22.09 -17.38 18.77
C SER A 359 -23.53 -17.37 19.28
N ARG A 360 -23.98 -18.47 19.83
CA ARG A 360 -25.32 -18.57 20.44
C ARG A 360 -25.34 -17.97 21.87
N THR A 361 -24.21 -17.92 22.51
CA THR A 361 -24.05 -17.29 23.82
C THR A 361 -24.12 -15.76 23.74
N ARG A 362 -23.42 -15.20 22.74
CA ARG A 362 -23.38 -13.75 22.50
C ARG A 362 -24.67 -13.24 21.87
N PHE A 363 -25.30 -14.05 21.04
CA PHE A 363 -26.51 -13.74 20.29
C PHE A 363 -27.61 -14.80 20.56
N PRO A 364 -28.25 -14.77 21.76
CA PRO A 364 -29.22 -15.82 22.16
C PRO A 364 -30.45 -15.93 21.23
N ARG A 365 -30.77 -14.85 20.48
CA ARG A 365 -31.86 -14.82 19.50
C ARG A 365 -31.34 -14.80 18.05
N GLY A 366 -30.05 -15.18 17.85
CA GLY A 366 -29.38 -15.13 16.58
C GLY A 366 -28.70 -13.78 16.30
N LEU A 367 -27.61 -13.80 15.49
CA LEU A 367 -26.94 -12.59 15.00
C LEU A 367 -27.88 -11.77 14.11
N GLU A 368 -28.83 -12.41 13.48
CA GLU A 368 -29.87 -11.84 12.60
C GLU A 368 -30.62 -10.69 13.27
N GLU A 369 -30.83 -10.73 14.61
CA GLU A 369 -31.46 -9.63 15.34
C GLU A 369 -30.67 -8.34 15.23
N VAL A 370 -29.34 -8.42 15.39
CA VAL A 370 -28.44 -7.26 15.26
C VAL A 370 -28.38 -6.79 13.81
N LEU A 371 -28.24 -7.74 12.84
CA LEU A 371 -28.17 -7.39 11.42
C LEU A 371 -29.48 -6.76 10.92
N ALA A 372 -30.64 -7.26 11.38
CA ALA A 372 -31.94 -6.66 11.10
C ALA A 372 -32.07 -5.25 11.68
N ARG A 373 -31.51 -4.98 12.88
CA ARG A 373 -31.49 -3.63 13.47
C ARG A 373 -30.65 -2.68 12.64
N ILE A 374 -29.47 -3.13 12.18
CA ILE A 374 -28.59 -2.35 11.29
C ILE A 374 -29.33 -2.00 9.99
N THR A 375 -29.91 -3.01 9.33
CA THR A 375 -30.66 -2.83 8.07
C THR A 375 -31.91 -1.98 8.28
N GLY A 376 -32.61 -2.14 9.41
CA GLY A 376 -33.78 -1.34 9.78
C GLY A 376 -33.50 0.16 9.92
N HIS A 377 -32.25 0.54 10.21
CA HIS A 377 -31.79 1.92 10.17
C HIS A 377 -31.26 2.38 8.81
N GLY A 378 -31.31 1.52 7.78
CA GLY A 378 -30.80 1.81 6.44
C GLY A 378 -29.28 1.73 6.30
N MET A 379 -28.58 1.17 7.31
CA MET A 379 -27.14 0.90 7.23
C MET A 379 -26.87 -0.45 6.56
N THR A 380 -25.71 -0.59 5.95
CA THR A 380 -25.21 -1.87 5.43
C THR A 380 -24.63 -2.69 6.59
N PRO A 381 -25.07 -3.93 6.84
CA PRO A 381 -24.46 -4.80 7.82
C PRO A 381 -23.10 -5.30 7.34
N GLY A 382 -22.09 -5.24 8.22
CA GLY A 382 -20.74 -5.72 7.99
C GLY A 382 -20.29 -6.70 9.05
N LEU A 383 -19.38 -7.61 8.68
CA LEU A 383 -18.75 -8.56 9.60
C LEU A 383 -17.22 -8.55 9.40
N TRP A 384 -16.50 -8.84 10.48
CA TRP A 384 -15.07 -9.12 10.45
C TRP A 384 -14.83 -10.59 10.09
N LEU A 385 -13.86 -10.84 9.24
CA LEU A 385 -13.34 -12.15 8.88
C LEU A 385 -11.80 -12.14 8.87
N GLU A 386 -11.19 -13.27 9.19
CA GLU A 386 -9.76 -13.54 8.97
C GLU A 386 -9.64 -14.80 8.11
N PRO A 387 -9.81 -14.68 6.79
CA PRO A 387 -10.09 -15.83 5.93
C PRO A 387 -8.91 -16.80 5.78
N GLU A 388 -7.69 -16.35 5.95
CA GLU A 388 -6.49 -17.16 5.70
C GLU A 388 -6.05 -17.98 6.92
N VAL A 389 -6.78 -17.94 8.03
CA VAL A 389 -6.38 -18.61 9.27
C VAL A 389 -7.47 -19.49 9.88
N ILE A 390 -7.04 -20.53 10.57
CA ILE A 390 -7.87 -21.41 11.39
C ILE A 390 -7.26 -21.51 12.79
N GLY A 391 -8.03 -21.13 13.81
CA GLY A 391 -7.61 -21.25 15.21
C GLY A 391 -7.44 -22.73 15.62
N VAL A 392 -6.50 -22.99 16.53
CA VAL A 392 -6.24 -24.37 17.00
C VAL A 392 -7.46 -24.99 17.71
N ARG A 393 -8.33 -24.16 18.31
CA ARG A 393 -9.60 -24.59 18.93
C ARG A 393 -10.78 -24.66 17.96
N SER A 394 -10.63 -24.13 16.74
CA SER A 394 -11.69 -24.19 15.74
C SER A 394 -11.97 -25.63 15.32
N PRO A 395 -13.24 -26.08 15.22
CA PRO A 395 -13.59 -27.39 14.67
C PRO A 395 -12.99 -27.64 13.28
N MET A 396 -12.76 -26.57 12.51
CA MET A 396 -12.21 -26.66 11.15
C MET A 396 -10.75 -27.11 11.14
N ALA A 397 -9.99 -26.95 12.24
CA ALA A 397 -8.65 -27.50 12.37
C ALA A 397 -8.59 -29.03 12.26
N GLY A 398 -9.68 -29.71 12.65
CA GLY A 398 -9.83 -31.15 12.52
C GLY A 398 -10.66 -31.62 11.31
N LYS A 399 -11.53 -30.76 10.77
CA LYS A 399 -12.41 -31.11 9.63
C LYS A 399 -11.71 -31.00 8.28
N LEU A 400 -10.83 -29.99 8.12
CA LEU A 400 -10.07 -29.79 6.88
C LEU A 400 -8.91 -30.78 6.77
N PRO A 401 -8.58 -31.26 5.55
CA PRO A 401 -7.43 -32.12 5.32
C PRO A 401 -6.12 -31.42 5.69
N ALA A 402 -5.09 -32.17 6.07
CA ALA A 402 -3.82 -31.61 6.50
C ALA A 402 -3.16 -30.73 5.41
N GLU A 403 -3.35 -31.11 4.15
CA GLU A 403 -2.81 -30.46 2.96
C GLU A 403 -3.46 -29.10 2.67
N ALA A 404 -4.62 -28.81 3.29
CA ALA A 404 -5.27 -27.49 3.20
C ALA A 404 -4.61 -26.43 4.08
N PHE A 405 -3.52 -26.76 4.75
CA PHE A 405 -2.75 -25.86 5.60
C PHE A 405 -1.31 -25.71 5.08
N LEU A 406 -0.74 -24.53 5.25
CA LEU A 406 0.69 -24.33 5.00
C LEU A 406 1.50 -25.27 5.91
N GLN A 407 2.52 -25.91 5.35
CA GLN A 407 3.38 -26.88 6.06
C GLN A 407 4.86 -26.62 5.83
N ARG A 408 5.68 -26.98 6.83
CA ARG A 408 7.13 -26.98 6.77
C ARG A 408 7.65 -28.30 7.33
N GLY A 409 8.35 -29.07 6.49
CA GLY A 409 8.87 -30.38 6.89
C GLY A 409 7.79 -31.34 7.39
N GLY A 410 6.56 -31.25 6.83
CA GLY A 410 5.41 -32.07 7.21
C GLY A 410 4.64 -31.58 8.44
N ALA A 411 5.06 -30.50 9.10
CA ALA A 411 4.33 -29.89 10.20
C ALA A 411 3.51 -28.69 9.72
N ARG A 412 2.26 -28.53 10.19
CA ARG A 412 1.45 -27.33 9.92
C ARG A 412 2.16 -26.10 10.45
N VAL A 413 2.22 -25.04 9.65
CA VAL A 413 2.69 -23.73 10.09
C VAL A 413 1.70 -23.15 11.10
N ALA A 414 2.16 -22.91 12.32
CA ALA A 414 1.36 -22.37 13.41
C ALA A 414 2.05 -21.12 13.97
N GLU A 415 1.27 -20.09 14.22
CA GLU A 415 1.71 -18.86 14.86
C GLU A 415 0.66 -18.42 15.85
N HIS A 416 1.05 -18.19 17.10
CA HIS A 416 0.20 -17.70 18.18
C HIS A 416 -1.19 -18.40 18.28
N GLY A 417 -1.19 -19.76 18.25
CA GLY A 417 -2.43 -20.56 18.37
C GLY A 417 -3.30 -20.60 17.11
N ARG A 418 -2.75 -20.28 15.95
CA ARG A 418 -3.46 -20.27 14.67
C ARG A 418 -2.65 -20.98 13.59
N TYR A 419 -3.34 -21.71 12.71
CA TYR A 419 -2.80 -22.31 11.51
C TYR A 419 -3.11 -21.42 10.31
N HIS A 420 -2.22 -21.44 9.30
CA HIS A 420 -2.46 -20.78 8.02
C HIS A 420 -3.13 -21.75 7.05
N LEU A 421 -4.24 -21.34 6.44
CA LEU A 421 -4.81 -22.05 5.29
C LEU A 421 -3.90 -21.92 4.07
N ASP A 422 -3.89 -22.96 3.25
CA ASP A 422 -3.23 -22.94 1.96
C ASP A 422 -4.29 -22.77 0.84
N LEU A 423 -4.41 -21.58 0.31
CA LEU A 423 -5.41 -21.30 -0.73
C LEU A 423 -5.05 -21.91 -2.10
N ARG A 424 -3.92 -22.60 -2.22
CA ARG A 424 -3.64 -23.48 -3.36
C ARG A 424 -4.47 -24.77 -3.29
N HIS A 425 -4.93 -25.13 -2.10
CA HIS A 425 -5.70 -26.35 -1.88
C HIS A 425 -7.21 -26.11 -2.06
N PRO A 426 -7.92 -26.92 -2.88
CA PRO A 426 -9.33 -26.68 -3.20
C PRO A 426 -10.26 -26.75 -1.98
N ALA A 427 -9.95 -27.56 -0.95
CA ALA A 427 -10.77 -27.63 0.25
C ALA A 427 -10.71 -26.34 1.09
N ALA A 428 -9.59 -25.62 1.09
CA ALA A 428 -9.48 -24.31 1.75
C ALA A 428 -10.36 -23.28 1.03
N VAL A 429 -10.25 -23.22 -0.30
CA VAL A 429 -11.08 -22.33 -1.13
C VAL A 429 -12.57 -22.63 -0.98
N ALA A 430 -12.96 -23.91 -1.08
CA ALA A 430 -14.37 -24.32 -0.95
C ALA A 430 -14.96 -23.96 0.42
N HIS A 431 -14.18 -24.10 1.50
CA HIS A 431 -14.61 -23.69 2.83
C HIS A 431 -14.87 -22.18 2.88
N LEU A 432 -13.94 -21.35 2.39
CA LEU A 432 -14.09 -19.90 2.40
C LEU A 432 -15.23 -19.42 1.49
N ASP A 433 -15.41 -20.05 0.32
CA ASP A 433 -16.53 -19.73 -0.57
C ASP A 433 -17.87 -20.01 0.10
N GLN A 434 -18.03 -21.17 0.76
CA GLN A 434 -19.25 -21.49 1.52
C GLN A 434 -19.52 -20.47 2.64
N VAL A 435 -18.49 -20.05 3.35
CA VAL A 435 -18.62 -19.04 4.42
C VAL A 435 -19.09 -17.71 3.84
N VAL A 436 -18.40 -17.20 2.81
CA VAL A 436 -18.72 -15.89 2.22
C VAL A 436 -20.13 -15.91 1.60
N ASP A 437 -20.43 -16.93 0.78
CA ASP A 437 -21.71 -17.03 0.09
C ASP A 437 -22.87 -17.11 1.11
N ARG A 438 -22.74 -17.93 2.16
CA ARG A 438 -23.73 -18.01 3.25
C ARG A 438 -23.94 -16.67 3.96
N LEU A 439 -22.86 -15.99 4.36
CA LEU A 439 -22.97 -14.71 5.07
C LEU A 439 -23.60 -13.61 4.20
N VAL A 440 -23.31 -13.61 2.90
CA VAL A 440 -23.90 -12.65 1.96
C VAL A 440 -25.33 -13.00 1.61
N GLU A 441 -25.63 -14.26 1.24
CA GLU A 441 -26.92 -14.67 0.68
C GLU A 441 -27.98 -14.91 1.76
N GLU A 442 -27.60 -15.53 2.90
CA GLU A 442 -28.54 -15.86 3.96
C GLU A 442 -28.66 -14.75 5.02
N LEU A 443 -27.52 -14.10 5.39
CA LEU A 443 -27.52 -13.08 6.43
C LEU A 443 -27.54 -11.64 5.89
N GLY A 444 -27.44 -11.44 4.57
CA GLY A 444 -27.51 -10.13 3.94
C GLY A 444 -26.32 -9.23 4.22
N VAL A 445 -25.14 -9.78 4.54
CA VAL A 445 -23.93 -9.03 4.80
C VAL A 445 -23.44 -8.36 3.52
N GLY A 446 -23.24 -7.06 3.55
CA GLY A 446 -22.77 -6.25 2.40
C GLY A 446 -21.35 -5.71 2.55
N TYR A 447 -20.68 -6.01 3.66
CA TYR A 447 -19.35 -5.50 3.97
C TYR A 447 -18.55 -6.53 4.78
N PHE A 448 -17.32 -6.80 4.38
CA PHE A 448 -16.37 -7.55 5.20
C PHE A 448 -15.11 -6.74 5.48
N LYS A 449 -14.70 -6.71 6.76
CA LYS A 449 -13.35 -6.36 7.15
C LYS A 449 -12.52 -7.65 7.14
N LEU A 450 -11.66 -7.77 6.13
CA LEU A 450 -10.74 -8.91 5.98
C LEU A 450 -9.44 -8.60 6.70
N ASP A 451 -9.21 -9.27 7.81
CA ASP A 451 -8.03 -9.10 8.65
C ASP A 451 -7.00 -10.20 8.44
N TYR A 452 -5.78 -9.99 8.95
CA TYR A 452 -4.69 -10.95 8.90
C TYR A 452 -3.65 -10.66 9.98
N ASN A 453 -3.71 -11.40 11.09
CA ASN A 453 -3.03 -11.04 12.34
C ASN A 453 -1.81 -11.90 12.67
N ILE A 454 -1.43 -12.85 11.82
CA ILE A 454 -0.25 -13.69 11.98
C ILE A 454 0.56 -13.76 10.69
N ASN A 455 1.84 -14.08 10.78
CA ASN A 455 2.76 -14.12 9.63
C ASN A 455 3.34 -15.54 9.46
N PRO A 456 3.23 -16.18 8.27
CA PRO A 456 3.72 -17.54 8.04
C PRO A 456 5.25 -17.66 7.92
N GLY A 457 6.00 -16.59 8.11
CA GLY A 457 7.45 -16.57 7.91
C GLY A 457 7.82 -16.87 6.46
N ALA A 458 8.70 -17.84 6.25
CA ALA A 458 9.15 -18.21 4.91
C ALA A 458 8.08 -18.93 4.05
N GLY A 459 6.97 -19.37 4.66
CA GLY A 459 5.86 -20.02 3.95
C GLY A 459 5.81 -21.53 4.04
N THR A 460 5.61 -22.20 2.91
CA THR A 460 5.35 -23.67 2.85
C THR A 460 6.20 -24.37 1.81
N ASP A 461 6.75 -25.52 2.19
CA ASP A 461 7.48 -26.42 1.27
C ASP A 461 6.58 -27.54 0.70
N LEU A 462 5.33 -27.61 1.11
CA LEU A 462 4.39 -28.61 0.61
C LEU A 462 4.07 -28.37 -0.87
N GLY A 463 4.44 -29.32 -1.74
CA GLY A 463 4.15 -29.24 -3.17
C GLY A 463 4.78 -28.02 -3.86
N ALA A 464 5.95 -27.57 -3.43
CA ALA A 464 6.68 -26.45 -3.97
C ALA A 464 8.18 -26.69 -4.02
N THR A 465 8.90 -26.02 -4.91
CA THR A 465 10.36 -26.11 -5.05
C THR A 465 11.06 -25.61 -3.79
N SER A 466 10.50 -24.61 -3.13
CA SER A 466 11.04 -23.99 -1.93
C SER A 466 9.91 -23.40 -1.09
N ALA A 467 10.19 -23.07 0.16
CA ALA A 467 9.20 -22.47 1.05
C ALA A 467 8.69 -21.13 0.51
N GLY A 468 9.59 -20.29 0.01
CA GLY A 468 9.21 -19.01 -0.60
C GLY A 468 8.41 -19.16 -1.90
N ALA A 469 8.66 -20.22 -2.70
CA ALA A 469 7.86 -20.51 -3.90
C ALA A 469 6.43 -20.93 -3.52
N GLY A 470 6.30 -21.78 -2.51
CA GLY A 470 4.99 -22.16 -1.97
C GLY A 470 4.20 -20.97 -1.44
N LEU A 471 4.86 -20.04 -0.72
CA LEU A 471 4.23 -18.82 -0.23
C LEU A 471 3.80 -17.89 -1.38
N LEU A 472 4.65 -17.70 -2.39
CA LEU A 472 4.30 -16.90 -3.57
C LEU A 472 3.07 -17.48 -4.30
N ALA A 473 3.02 -18.80 -4.44
CA ALA A 473 1.87 -19.46 -5.07
C ALA A 473 0.60 -19.33 -4.23
N HIS A 474 0.70 -19.45 -2.89
CA HIS A 474 -0.41 -19.18 -1.97
C HIS A 474 -0.91 -17.73 -2.09
N ASN A 475 0.00 -16.73 -2.07
CA ASN A 475 -0.36 -15.33 -2.19
C ASN A 475 -1.08 -15.02 -3.51
N ARG A 476 -0.65 -15.65 -4.62
CA ARG A 476 -1.34 -15.55 -5.91
C ARG A 476 -2.74 -16.18 -5.89
N ALA A 477 -2.85 -17.34 -5.24
CA ALA A 477 -4.14 -18.00 -5.07
C ALA A 477 -5.10 -17.17 -4.21
N HIS A 478 -4.59 -16.51 -3.16
CA HIS A 478 -5.38 -15.56 -2.36
C HIS A 478 -5.92 -14.39 -3.20
N LEU A 479 -5.08 -13.76 -4.02
CA LEU A 479 -5.54 -12.68 -4.91
C LEU A 479 -6.59 -13.17 -5.92
N ALA A 480 -6.41 -14.37 -6.46
CA ALA A 480 -7.39 -14.99 -7.36
C ALA A 480 -8.72 -15.31 -6.66
N TRP A 481 -8.67 -15.78 -5.41
CA TRP A 481 -9.85 -16.00 -4.58
C TRP A 481 -10.63 -14.70 -4.32
N LEU A 482 -9.92 -13.60 -3.95
CA LEU A 482 -10.53 -12.29 -3.77
C LEU A 482 -11.24 -11.79 -5.03
N GLU A 483 -10.62 -11.96 -6.21
CA GLU A 483 -11.26 -11.63 -7.49
C GLU A 483 -12.51 -12.46 -7.73
N SER A 484 -12.45 -13.77 -7.46
CA SER A 484 -13.60 -14.67 -7.57
C SER A 484 -14.77 -14.27 -6.66
N VAL A 485 -14.49 -13.88 -5.41
CA VAL A 485 -15.49 -13.36 -4.47
C VAL A 485 -16.15 -12.08 -5.02
N LEU A 486 -15.35 -11.13 -5.50
CA LEU A 486 -15.84 -9.87 -6.05
C LEU A 486 -16.57 -10.04 -7.38
N ASP A 487 -16.31 -11.10 -8.14
CA ASP A 487 -17.04 -11.43 -9.37
C ASP A 487 -18.42 -12.07 -9.05
N ARG A 488 -18.49 -12.91 -8.02
CA ARG A 488 -19.76 -13.49 -7.54
C ARG A 488 -20.65 -12.47 -6.82
N HIS A 489 -20.02 -11.58 -6.04
CA HIS A 489 -20.69 -10.57 -5.22
C HIS A 489 -20.23 -9.14 -5.59
N PRO A 490 -20.60 -8.61 -6.76
CA PRO A 490 -20.02 -7.37 -7.31
C PRO A 490 -20.39 -6.08 -6.55
N ARG A 491 -21.29 -6.15 -5.57
CA ARG A 491 -21.64 -5.04 -4.68
C ARG A 491 -21.05 -5.16 -3.27
N LEU A 492 -20.41 -6.28 -2.98
CA LEU A 492 -19.77 -6.54 -1.69
C LEU A 492 -18.58 -5.61 -1.50
N VAL A 493 -18.53 -4.92 -0.38
CA VAL A 493 -17.40 -4.07 0.00
C VAL A 493 -16.42 -4.88 0.83
N LEU A 494 -15.15 -4.88 0.41
CA LEU A 494 -14.08 -5.54 1.13
C LEU A 494 -13.07 -4.51 1.65
N GLU A 495 -12.89 -4.49 2.96
CA GLU A 495 -11.83 -3.75 3.64
C GLU A 495 -10.59 -4.61 3.78
N ASN A 496 -9.42 -4.06 3.47
CA ASN A 496 -8.13 -4.65 3.77
C ASN A 496 -7.68 -4.24 5.18
N CYS A 497 -7.34 -5.24 5.98
CA CYS A 497 -6.71 -5.09 7.29
C CYS A 497 -5.63 -6.17 7.43
N GLY A 498 -4.67 -5.93 8.27
CA GLY A 498 -3.65 -6.89 8.66
C GLY A 498 -3.02 -6.38 9.94
N SER A 499 -3.68 -6.55 11.10
CA SER A 499 -3.36 -5.84 12.33
C SER A 499 -3.17 -4.34 12.03
N GLY A 500 -4.19 -3.67 11.52
CA GLY A 500 -4.05 -2.36 10.89
C GLY A 500 -3.43 -2.45 9.50
N ALA A 501 -2.26 -1.83 9.26
CA ALA A 501 -1.65 -1.75 7.95
C ALA A 501 -0.38 -2.60 7.79
N MET A 502 -0.32 -3.80 8.39
CA MET A 502 0.83 -4.71 8.20
C MET A 502 0.84 -5.36 6.81
N ARG A 503 -0.28 -5.33 6.06
CA ARG A 503 -0.39 -5.82 4.68
C ARG A 503 -1.05 -4.77 3.78
N MET A 504 -0.40 -3.61 3.67
CA MET A 504 -0.85 -2.48 2.86
C MET A 504 -0.01 -2.38 1.58
N ASP A 505 -0.52 -2.97 0.52
CA ASP A 505 0.11 -2.99 -0.80
C ASP A 505 -0.92 -2.92 -1.94
N TYR A 506 -0.45 -2.62 -3.16
CA TYR A 506 -1.35 -2.49 -4.31
C TYR A 506 -1.66 -3.79 -5.05
N ALA A 507 -1.18 -4.95 -4.60
CA ALA A 507 -1.80 -6.22 -4.99
C ALA A 507 -3.16 -6.38 -4.32
N MET A 508 -3.26 -6.03 -3.03
CA MET A 508 -4.51 -6.03 -2.27
C MET A 508 -5.40 -4.84 -2.66
N LEU A 509 -4.88 -3.61 -2.60
CA LEU A 509 -5.66 -2.37 -2.76
C LEU A 509 -6.15 -2.09 -4.17
N ALA A 510 -5.55 -2.71 -5.20
CA ALA A 510 -6.11 -2.70 -6.54
C ALA A 510 -7.47 -3.43 -6.61
N ARG A 511 -7.72 -4.37 -5.71
CA ARG A 511 -8.94 -5.18 -5.61
C ARG A 511 -9.89 -4.65 -4.54
N LEU A 512 -9.38 -4.38 -3.34
CA LEU A 512 -10.15 -4.06 -2.15
C LEU A 512 -10.51 -2.56 -2.09
N ASN A 513 -11.60 -2.25 -1.39
CA ASN A 513 -12.21 -0.92 -1.43
C ASN A 513 -11.51 0.10 -0.53
N LEU A 514 -11.09 -0.33 0.66
CA LEU A 514 -10.47 0.53 1.67
C LEU A 514 -9.42 -0.23 2.48
N GLN A 515 -8.55 0.51 3.16
CA GLN A 515 -7.47 0.03 4.00
C GLN A 515 -7.60 0.57 5.42
N SER A 516 -7.71 -0.29 6.42
CA SER A 516 -7.47 0.10 7.82
C SER A 516 -6.03 0.58 7.97
N THR A 517 -5.82 1.85 8.32
CA THR A 517 -4.48 2.44 8.28
C THR A 517 -3.65 2.18 9.53
N SER A 518 -4.28 1.79 10.65
CA SER A 518 -3.62 1.40 11.90
C SER A 518 -4.62 0.90 12.94
N ASP A 519 -4.14 0.08 13.87
CA ASP A 519 -4.84 -0.27 15.12
C ASP A 519 -4.47 0.67 16.28
N GLN A 520 -3.82 1.81 16.02
CA GLN A 520 -3.41 2.75 17.06
C GLN A 520 -4.62 3.31 17.81
N GLN A 521 -4.70 3.06 19.12
CA GLN A 521 -5.82 3.46 19.98
C GLN A 521 -5.61 4.81 20.71
N ASP A 522 -4.39 5.33 20.69
CA ASP A 522 -4.07 6.64 21.26
C ASP A 522 -4.32 7.72 20.22
N PHE A 523 -5.35 8.55 20.46
CA PHE A 523 -5.76 9.60 19.53
C PHE A 523 -4.67 10.67 19.29
N LEU A 524 -3.68 10.82 20.20
CA LEU A 524 -2.54 11.72 20.03
C LEU A 524 -1.43 11.12 19.13
N ARG A 525 -1.36 9.79 19.06
CA ARG A 525 -0.36 9.06 18.26
C ARG A 525 -0.86 8.67 16.87
N TYR A 526 -2.16 8.62 16.67
CA TYR A 526 -2.74 8.25 15.38
C TYR A 526 -2.51 9.29 14.25
N PRO A 527 -2.56 10.63 14.49
CA PRO A 527 -2.45 11.62 13.42
C PRO A 527 -1.18 11.52 12.56
N PRO A 528 0.04 11.25 13.06
CA PRO A 528 1.20 11.02 12.20
C PRO A 528 0.98 9.91 11.16
N ILE A 529 0.30 8.82 11.55
CA ILE A 529 -0.02 7.70 10.67
C ILE A 529 -1.03 8.15 9.60
N ALA A 530 -2.12 8.79 10.00
CA ALA A 530 -3.17 9.26 9.09
C ALA A 530 -2.67 10.33 8.10
N VAL A 531 -1.80 11.25 8.56
CA VAL A 531 -1.17 12.27 7.72
C VAL A 531 -0.19 11.65 6.73
N ALA A 532 0.53 10.59 7.11
CA ALA A 532 1.46 9.86 6.26
C ALA A 532 0.76 8.94 5.24
N ALA A 533 -0.41 8.39 5.58
CA ALA A 533 -1.09 7.36 4.82
C ALA A 533 -1.27 7.68 3.32
N PRO A 534 -1.61 8.92 2.90
CA PRO A 534 -1.79 9.23 1.48
C PRO A 534 -0.54 9.11 0.60
N LEU A 535 0.63 8.93 1.18
CA LEU A 535 1.82 8.56 0.40
C LEU A 535 1.75 7.09 -0.09
N SER A 536 1.13 6.20 0.71
CA SER A 536 1.08 4.75 0.46
C SER A 536 -0.26 4.28 -0.08
N VAL A 537 -1.35 4.97 0.20
CA VAL A 537 -2.73 4.57 -0.13
C VAL A 537 -3.51 5.77 -0.67
N LEU A 538 -4.48 5.54 -1.54
CA LEU A 538 -5.33 6.62 -2.04
C LEU A 538 -6.12 7.26 -0.88
N PRO A 539 -6.32 8.60 -0.86
CA PRO A 539 -7.12 9.26 0.18
C PRO A 539 -8.50 8.62 0.35
N GLU A 540 -9.15 8.27 -0.75
CA GLU A 540 -10.46 7.62 -0.79
C GLU A 540 -10.44 6.13 -0.33
N GLN A 541 -9.26 5.54 -0.13
CA GLN A 541 -9.09 4.19 0.42
C GLN A 541 -8.56 4.21 1.87
N ALA A 542 -7.99 5.32 2.34
CA ALA A 542 -7.38 5.41 3.66
C ALA A 542 -8.45 5.46 4.77
N ALA A 543 -8.80 4.30 5.31
CA ALA A 543 -9.74 4.20 6.44
C ALA A 543 -9.02 4.59 7.74
N ASN A 544 -9.06 5.90 8.03
CA ASN A 544 -8.50 6.46 9.23
C ASN A 544 -9.53 6.47 10.34
N TRP A 545 -9.18 5.89 11.48
CA TRP A 545 -10.07 5.77 12.61
C TRP A 545 -10.27 7.10 13.33
N ALA A 546 -11.53 7.36 13.69
CA ALA A 546 -11.95 8.39 14.61
C ALA A 546 -12.82 7.73 15.71
N TYR A 547 -12.36 7.79 16.95
CA TYR A 547 -13.03 7.12 18.07
C TYR A 547 -13.33 8.09 19.20
N PRO A 548 -14.29 9.02 19.00
CA PRO A 548 -14.73 9.93 20.04
C PRO A 548 -15.33 9.15 21.22
N GLN A 549 -15.04 9.62 22.42
CA GLN A 549 -15.46 8.94 23.66
C GLN A 549 -16.22 9.89 24.59
N PRO A 550 -17.16 9.37 25.43
CA PRO A 550 -17.96 10.20 26.34
C PRO A 550 -17.14 10.90 27.42
N TRP A 551 -15.95 10.42 27.71
CA TRP A 551 -15.04 11.05 28.71
C TRP A 551 -14.07 12.07 28.12
N MET A 552 -14.03 12.21 26.79
CA MET A 552 -13.20 13.19 26.10
C MET A 552 -13.78 14.60 26.23
N ALA A 553 -12.89 15.58 26.33
CA ALA A 553 -13.25 16.98 26.12
C ALA A 553 -13.65 17.24 24.66
N ASP A 554 -14.42 18.29 24.42
CA ASP A 554 -14.89 18.62 23.06
C ASP A 554 -13.73 18.77 22.05
N GLU A 555 -12.62 19.41 22.45
CA GLU A 555 -11.42 19.54 21.60
C GLU A 555 -10.75 18.19 21.29
N GLU A 556 -10.79 17.21 22.20
CA GLU A 556 -10.26 15.87 21.94
C GLU A 556 -11.17 15.09 20.97
N ILE A 557 -12.49 15.29 21.06
CA ILE A 557 -13.46 14.75 20.11
C ILE A 557 -13.22 15.33 18.71
N VAL A 558 -13.04 16.65 18.61
CA VAL A 558 -12.71 17.32 17.36
C VAL A 558 -11.38 16.81 16.80
N PHE A 559 -10.37 16.67 17.65
CA PHE A 559 -9.04 16.21 17.27
C PHE A 559 -9.07 14.83 16.62
N THR A 560 -9.76 13.84 17.24
CA THR A 560 -9.86 12.50 16.68
C THR A 560 -10.72 12.47 15.39
N LEU A 561 -11.77 13.28 15.29
CA LEU A 561 -12.59 13.37 14.09
C LEU A 561 -11.82 13.98 12.90
N CYS A 562 -11.00 15.02 13.13
CA CYS A 562 -10.13 15.58 12.10
C CYS A 562 -9.22 14.51 11.47
N THR A 563 -8.80 13.50 12.25
CA THR A 563 -7.96 12.40 11.76
C THR A 563 -8.65 11.55 10.70
N GLY A 564 -9.98 11.34 10.80
CA GLY A 564 -10.75 10.56 9.83
C GLY A 564 -11.29 11.33 8.62
N ILE A 565 -11.57 12.64 8.76
CA ILE A 565 -12.36 13.42 7.79
C ILE A 565 -11.72 13.48 6.40
N LEU A 566 -10.40 13.62 6.30
CA LEU A 566 -9.69 13.75 5.02
C LEU A 566 -9.32 12.40 4.36
N GLY A 567 -9.77 11.29 4.92
CA GLY A 567 -9.67 9.96 4.34
C GLY A 567 -11.03 9.33 4.16
N ARG A 568 -11.10 8.00 4.26
CA ARG A 568 -12.32 7.24 4.46
C ARG A 568 -12.67 7.29 5.93
N LEU A 569 -13.69 8.08 6.32
CA LEU A 569 -14.02 8.23 7.74
C LEU A 569 -14.48 6.91 8.36
N TYR A 570 -13.69 6.41 9.30
CA TYR A 570 -13.89 5.16 10.00
C TYR A 570 -14.18 5.45 11.47
N LEU A 571 -15.46 5.35 11.86
CA LEU A 571 -15.97 5.77 13.17
C LEU A 571 -16.01 4.58 14.13
N SER A 572 -15.71 4.84 15.39
CA SER A 572 -15.81 3.90 16.50
C SER A 572 -16.11 4.67 17.79
N GLY A 573 -16.16 4.00 18.94
CA GLY A 573 -16.34 4.63 20.24
C GLY A 573 -17.74 4.47 20.84
N ASN A 574 -17.87 4.79 22.12
CA ASN A 574 -19.08 4.59 22.89
C ASN A 574 -20.13 5.70 22.67
N LEU A 575 -20.56 5.90 21.42
CA LEU A 575 -21.47 6.98 21.01
C LEU A 575 -22.78 7.01 21.80
N HIS A 576 -23.31 5.85 22.18
CA HIS A 576 -24.57 5.73 22.95
C HIS A 576 -24.49 6.31 24.38
N ARG A 577 -23.28 6.63 24.86
CA ARG A 577 -23.02 7.22 26.18
C ARG A 577 -22.65 8.70 26.11
N MET A 578 -22.53 9.27 24.90
CA MET A 578 -22.14 10.66 24.72
C MET A 578 -23.29 11.62 25.01
N THR A 579 -22.95 12.82 25.48
CA THR A 579 -23.91 13.92 25.64
C THR A 579 -24.43 14.41 24.28
N THR A 580 -25.56 15.12 24.29
CA THR A 580 -26.11 15.73 23.08
C THR A 580 -25.12 16.69 22.40
N GLY A 581 -24.34 17.46 23.17
CA GLY A 581 -23.30 18.36 22.66
C GLY A 581 -22.17 17.62 21.96
N GLN A 582 -21.65 16.56 22.59
CA GLN A 582 -20.60 15.72 22.01
C GLN A 582 -21.07 15.04 20.71
N LEU A 583 -22.30 14.48 20.68
CA LEU A 583 -22.88 13.91 19.47
C LEU A 583 -23.12 14.96 18.38
N ALA A 584 -23.36 16.22 18.73
CA ALA A 584 -23.47 17.29 17.73
C ALA A 584 -22.15 17.51 17.01
N LEU A 585 -21.01 17.49 17.70
CA LEU A 585 -19.67 17.56 17.09
C LEU A 585 -19.41 16.37 16.15
N VAL A 586 -19.77 15.14 16.58
CA VAL A 586 -19.66 13.95 15.72
C VAL A 586 -20.47 14.12 14.44
N ARG A 587 -21.74 14.49 14.55
CA ARG A 587 -22.63 14.71 13.38
C ARG A 587 -22.12 15.79 12.46
N GLU A 588 -21.52 16.83 13.00
CA GLU A 588 -20.93 17.93 12.22
C GLU A 588 -19.74 17.41 11.40
N GLY A 589 -18.81 16.65 12.01
CA GLY A 589 -17.68 16.03 11.32
C GLY A 589 -18.14 15.10 10.20
N LEU A 590 -19.16 14.27 10.45
CA LEU A 590 -19.74 13.37 9.44
C LEU A 590 -20.39 14.15 8.28
N ARG A 591 -21.07 15.27 8.56
CA ARG A 591 -21.64 16.13 7.52
C ARG A 591 -20.54 16.74 6.64
N LEU A 592 -19.45 17.23 7.26
CA LEU A 592 -18.31 17.73 6.49
C LEU A 592 -17.73 16.64 5.61
N HIS A 593 -17.40 15.46 6.16
CA HIS A 593 -16.87 14.34 5.39
C HIS A 593 -17.74 14.04 4.16
N ARG A 594 -19.07 13.98 4.32
CA ARG A 594 -19.99 13.76 3.21
C ARG A 594 -19.90 14.84 2.14
N SER A 595 -19.67 16.08 2.50
CA SER A 595 -19.50 17.18 1.54
C SER A 595 -18.20 17.08 0.73
N LEU A 596 -17.17 16.35 1.27
CA LEU A 596 -15.89 16.13 0.61
C LEU A 596 -15.86 14.93 -0.33
N ARG A 597 -16.87 14.07 -0.32
CA ARG A 597 -16.90 12.81 -1.09
C ARG A 597 -16.66 12.99 -2.59
N ALA A 598 -17.14 14.10 -3.18
CA ALA A 598 -16.92 14.39 -4.58
C ALA A 598 -15.48 14.80 -4.89
N ASP A 599 -14.75 15.31 -3.90
CA ASP A 599 -13.38 15.79 -4.04
C ASP A 599 -12.34 14.70 -3.76
N LEU A 600 -12.55 13.87 -2.74
CA LEU A 600 -11.61 12.85 -2.30
C LEU A 600 -11.10 11.94 -3.45
N PRO A 601 -11.95 11.36 -4.34
CA PRO A 601 -11.49 10.47 -5.41
C PRO A 601 -10.67 11.15 -6.52
N ARG A 602 -10.55 12.48 -6.49
CA ARG A 602 -9.75 13.26 -7.45
C ARG A 602 -8.69 14.11 -6.78
N ALA A 603 -8.62 14.08 -5.45
CA ALA A 603 -7.68 14.87 -4.70
C ALA A 603 -6.25 14.34 -4.82
N THR A 604 -5.29 15.25 -4.79
CA THR A 604 -3.85 14.96 -4.71
C THR A 604 -3.33 15.41 -3.36
N PRO A 605 -2.67 14.54 -2.58
CA PRO A 605 -2.15 14.92 -1.28
C PRO A 605 -0.94 15.87 -1.38
N CYS A 606 -0.78 16.73 -0.39
CA CYS A 606 0.41 17.56 -0.19
C CYS A 606 0.66 17.75 1.32
N TRP A 607 1.92 18.02 1.67
CA TRP A 607 2.34 18.13 3.07
C TRP A 607 3.00 19.48 3.34
N PRO A 608 2.25 20.50 3.75
CA PRO A 608 2.77 21.86 3.95
C PRO A 608 3.91 21.95 4.99
N LEU A 609 3.96 21.04 5.94
CA LEU A 609 5.04 20.93 6.94
C LEU A 609 6.07 19.84 6.61
N GLY A 610 6.01 19.26 5.40
CA GLY A 610 6.76 18.05 5.06
C GLY A 610 6.05 16.78 5.56
N LEU A 611 6.65 15.62 5.27
CA LEU A 611 6.14 14.34 5.78
C LEU A 611 6.23 14.30 7.31
N PRO A 612 5.22 13.75 8.00
CA PRO A 612 5.16 13.82 9.45
C PRO A 612 6.26 12.99 10.12
N GLY A 613 6.98 13.61 11.04
CA GLY A 613 7.75 12.91 12.05
C GLY A 613 6.83 12.37 13.16
N TRP A 614 7.26 11.27 13.82
CA TRP A 614 6.46 10.62 14.86
C TRP A 614 6.10 11.52 16.02
N ASP A 615 7.03 12.39 16.43
CA ASP A 615 6.87 13.29 17.57
C ASP A 615 6.66 14.76 17.18
N ASP A 616 6.43 15.04 15.88
CA ASP A 616 6.20 16.41 15.43
C ASP A 616 5.04 17.07 16.18
N PRO A 617 5.24 18.26 16.72
CA PRO A 617 4.23 18.94 17.50
C PRO A 617 3.13 19.58 16.63
N TRP A 618 3.42 19.91 15.38
CA TRP A 618 2.48 20.34 14.37
C TRP A 618 2.47 19.39 13.20
N LEU A 619 1.28 19.00 12.75
CA LEU A 619 1.07 18.18 11.56
C LEU A 619 0.11 18.87 10.61
N ALA A 620 0.30 18.69 9.31
CA ALA A 620 -0.61 19.18 8.29
C ALA A 620 -0.70 18.24 7.09
N LEU A 621 -1.93 17.98 6.63
CA LEU A 621 -2.23 17.25 5.41
C LEU A 621 -3.17 18.10 4.55
N GLY A 622 -2.73 18.41 3.33
CA GLY A 622 -3.57 19.05 2.33
C GLY A 622 -4.05 18.05 1.27
N LEU A 623 -5.28 18.19 0.82
CA LEU A 623 -5.86 17.48 -0.32
C LEU A 623 -6.28 18.52 -1.36
N ARG A 624 -5.56 18.56 -2.49
CA ARG A 624 -5.81 19.47 -3.60
C ARG A 624 -6.83 18.85 -4.55
N ALA A 625 -8.00 19.46 -4.71
CA ALA A 625 -9.08 18.98 -5.57
C ALA A 625 -9.56 20.12 -6.49
N GLY A 626 -9.06 20.17 -7.73
CA GLY A 626 -9.26 21.29 -8.62
C GLY A 626 -8.71 22.60 -8.05
N ASP A 627 -9.55 23.62 -7.91
CA ASP A 627 -9.17 24.91 -7.32
C ASP A 627 -9.27 24.94 -5.79
N ALA A 628 -9.84 23.92 -5.17
CA ALA A 628 -9.95 23.83 -3.71
C ALA A 628 -8.76 23.08 -3.10
N THR A 629 -8.40 23.48 -1.88
CA THR A 629 -7.50 22.70 -1.01
C THR A 629 -8.20 22.47 0.34
N HIS A 630 -8.38 21.23 0.71
CA HIS A 630 -8.89 20.82 2.02
C HIS A 630 -7.69 20.51 2.91
N LEU A 631 -7.56 21.21 4.03
CA LEU A 631 -6.37 21.19 4.86
C LEU A 631 -6.71 20.78 6.30
N GLY A 632 -6.18 19.64 6.73
CA GLY A 632 -6.18 19.24 8.14
C GLY A 632 -4.92 19.75 8.84
N VAL A 633 -5.10 20.34 10.02
CA VAL A 633 -3.98 20.85 10.85
C VAL A 633 -4.18 20.40 12.27
N TRP A 634 -3.14 19.73 12.83
CA TRP A 634 -3.15 19.23 14.21
C TRP A 634 -2.05 19.91 15.01
N ARG A 635 -2.45 20.46 16.16
CA ARG A 635 -1.54 20.94 17.20
C ARG A 635 -1.48 19.91 18.33
N ARG A 636 -0.32 19.27 18.49
CA ARG A 636 -0.07 18.27 19.53
C ARG A 636 0.60 18.92 20.77
N PRO A 637 0.61 18.24 21.92
CA PRO A 637 1.35 18.72 23.09
C PRO A 637 2.79 19.11 22.79
N GLY A 638 3.28 20.18 23.39
CA GLY A 638 4.63 20.72 23.13
C GLY A 638 4.73 21.70 21.96
N ALA A 639 3.68 21.87 21.17
CA ALA A 639 3.67 22.81 20.05
C ALA A 639 3.65 24.27 20.49
N THR A 640 4.32 25.14 19.72
CA THR A 640 4.17 26.61 19.80
C THR A 640 2.74 27.02 19.49
N GLY A 641 2.33 28.25 19.88
CA GLY A 641 0.96 28.75 19.65
C GLY A 641 0.61 29.00 18.18
N ALA A 642 1.59 29.05 17.27
CA ALA A 642 1.40 29.32 15.84
C ALA A 642 2.36 28.51 14.98
N THR A 643 1.95 28.30 13.72
CA THR A 643 2.80 27.72 12.66
C THR A 643 2.52 28.36 11.31
N VAL A 644 3.48 28.28 10.39
CA VAL A 644 3.34 28.74 9.00
C VAL A 644 3.30 27.52 8.09
N LEU A 645 2.32 27.49 7.22
CA LEU A 645 2.06 26.40 6.27
C LEU A 645 2.36 26.91 4.85
N PRO A 646 3.51 26.55 4.24
CA PRO A 646 3.79 26.86 2.85
C PRO A 646 2.83 26.11 1.91
N LEU A 647 2.17 26.84 1.02
CA LEU A 647 1.26 26.32 0.00
C LEU A 647 1.64 26.91 -1.36
N PRO A 648 2.80 26.51 -1.92
CA PRO A 648 3.37 27.15 -3.11
C PRO A 648 2.47 27.08 -4.33
N HIS A 649 1.60 26.06 -4.44
CA HIS A 649 0.64 25.91 -5.51
C HIS A 649 -0.49 27.00 -5.49
N LEU A 650 -0.60 27.76 -4.39
CA LEU A 650 -1.56 28.85 -4.21
C LEU A 650 -0.90 30.24 -4.23
N THR A 651 0.41 30.33 -4.46
CA THR A 651 1.12 31.60 -4.53
C THR A 651 0.51 32.55 -5.56
N GLY A 652 0.35 33.81 -5.19
CA GLY A 652 -0.25 34.85 -6.02
C GLY A 652 -1.78 34.87 -6.05
N ARG A 653 -2.44 33.86 -5.45
CA ARG A 653 -3.91 33.75 -5.46
C ARG A 653 -4.54 34.45 -4.26
N ALA A 654 -5.60 35.24 -4.49
CA ALA A 654 -6.48 35.71 -3.42
C ALA A 654 -7.39 34.56 -2.99
N LEU A 655 -7.37 34.20 -1.71
CA LEU A 655 -8.13 33.05 -1.18
C LEU A 655 -9.20 33.49 -0.18
N HIS A 656 -10.30 32.76 -0.21
CA HIS A 656 -11.20 32.61 0.93
C HIS A 656 -10.71 31.40 1.74
N VAL A 657 -10.34 31.64 2.99
CA VAL A 657 -9.95 30.59 3.95
C VAL A 657 -11.02 30.51 5.00
N GLU A 658 -11.53 29.31 5.22
CA GLU A 658 -12.62 29.02 6.17
C GLU A 658 -12.21 27.86 7.07
N ILE A 659 -12.49 27.96 8.37
CA ILE A 659 -12.44 26.80 9.27
C ILE A 659 -13.75 26.04 9.06
N ALA A 660 -13.65 24.90 8.38
CA ALA A 660 -14.81 24.10 8.00
C ALA A 660 -15.26 23.14 9.10
N TYR A 661 -14.37 22.79 10.05
CA TYR A 661 -14.71 21.93 11.19
C TYR A 661 -13.78 22.18 12.39
N PRO A 662 -14.33 22.28 13.61
CA PRO A 662 -15.77 22.54 13.85
C PRO A 662 -16.13 23.97 13.48
N ALA A 663 -17.43 24.25 13.26
CA ALA A 663 -17.92 25.59 12.94
C ALA A 663 -17.65 26.61 14.06
N ALA A 664 -17.69 26.17 15.32
CA ALA A 664 -17.24 26.95 16.47
C ALA A 664 -15.71 26.82 16.58
N ALA A 665 -14.99 27.78 16.03
CA ALA A 665 -13.52 27.76 15.93
C ALA A 665 -12.82 28.51 17.06
N ASP A 666 -13.31 28.40 18.28
CA ASP A 666 -12.77 29.13 19.45
C ASP A 666 -11.26 28.91 19.59
N GLY A 667 -10.53 30.02 19.72
CA GLY A 667 -9.07 30.01 19.91
C GLY A 667 -8.24 29.71 18.68
N TRP A 668 -8.83 29.56 17.49
CA TRP A 668 -8.11 29.40 16.22
C TRP A 668 -8.30 30.62 15.30
N THR A 669 -7.18 31.13 14.78
CA THR A 669 -7.19 32.19 13.79
C THR A 669 -6.24 31.85 12.64
N HIS A 670 -6.44 32.49 11.48
CA HIS A 670 -5.60 32.30 10.31
C HIS A 670 -5.34 33.59 9.55
N ALA A 671 -4.21 33.66 8.85
CA ALA A 671 -3.88 34.77 7.96
C ALA A 671 -3.21 34.24 6.69
N TRP A 672 -3.74 34.59 5.52
CA TRP A 672 -3.21 34.19 4.23
C TRP A 672 -2.31 35.29 3.65
N ASN A 673 -1.07 34.94 3.33
CA ASN A 673 -0.13 35.79 2.60
C ASN A 673 -0.03 35.31 1.13
N ALA A 674 -0.80 35.92 0.25
CA ALA A 674 -0.84 35.52 -1.15
C ALA A 674 0.52 35.65 -1.86
N ARG A 675 1.33 36.66 -1.51
CA ARG A 675 2.65 36.89 -2.14
C ARG A 675 3.65 35.79 -1.80
N ALA A 676 3.66 35.36 -0.56
CA ALA A 676 4.55 34.29 -0.11
C ALA A 676 3.98 32.89 -0.40
N GLY A 677 2.65 32.76 -0.61
CA GLY A 677 1.98 31.46 -0.69
C GLY A 677 1.94 30.77 0.67
N GLU A 678 1.75 31.50 1.75
CA GLU A 678 1.85 31.01 3.12
C GLU A 678 0.55 31.24 3.90
N LEU A 679 0.11 30.22 4.62
CA LEU A 679 -0.99 30.30 5.58
C LEU A 679 -0.41 30.28 7.00
N THR A 680 -0.50 31.36 7.73
CA THR A 680 -0.21 31.36 9.17
C THR A 680 -1.44 30.89 9.93
N VAL A 681 -1.29 29.92 10.82
CA VAL A 681 -2.34 29.43 11.73
C VAL A 681 -1.90 29.67 13.14
N THR A 682 -2.80 30.26 13.96
CA THR A 682 -2.61 30.40 15.40
C THR A 682 -3.70 29.59 16.10
N ALA A 683 -3.30 28.75 17.05
CA ALA A 683 -4.20 27.88 17.80
C ALA A 683 -4.17 28.16 19.31
N GLY A 684 -5.27 27.89 19.97
CA GLY A 684 -5.41 27.95 21.44
C GLY A 684 -4.62 26.85 22.17
N ALA A 685 -5.25 26.14 23.09
CA ALA A 685 -4.60 25.05 23.82
C ALA A 685 -4.32 23.82 22.93
N ALA A 686 -3.35 22.99 23.33
CA ALA A 686 -3.10 21.66 22.75
C ALA A 686 -3.65 20.58 23.71
N PRO A 687 -4.12 19.42 23.22
CA PRO A 687 -4.27 19.08 21.80
C PRO A 687 -5.45 19.81 21.15
N SER A 688 -5.32 20.19 19.89
CA SER A 688 -6.43 20.73 19.10
C SER A 688 -6.19 20.54 17.60
N ALA A 689 -7.24 20.42 16.80
CA ALA A 689 -7.16 20.24 15.38
C ALA A 689 -8.31 20.93 14.64
N ARG A 690 -8.09 21.30 13.37
CA ARG A 690 -9.11 21.93 12.52
C ARG A 690 -9.00 21.43 11.07
N ILE A 691 -10.14 21.36 10.40
CA ILE A 691 -10.19 21.23 8.95
C ILE A 691 -10.49 22.62 8.36
N LEU A 692 -9.65 23.05 7.43
CA LEU A 692 -9.80 24.30 6.72
C LEU A 692 -10.11 24.05 5.25
N HIS A 693 -10.95 24.92 4.67
CA HIS A 693 -11.18 24.98 3.23
C HIS A 693 -10.53 26.25 2.66
N LEU A 694 -9.71 26.06 1.63
CA LEU A 694 -9.06 27.14 0.90
C LEU A 694 -9.60 27.14 -0.53
N ARG A 695 -10.19 28.24 -0.97
CA ARG A 695 -10.75 28.41 -2.32
C ARG A 695 -10.36 29.78 -2.88
N PRO A 696 -10.14 29.93 -4.20
CA PRO A 696 -10.01 31.26 -4.82
C PRO A 696 -11.22 32.13 -4.51
N ARG A 697 -10.97 33.43 -4.35
CA ARG A 697 -12.03 34.43 -4.21
C ARG A 697 -12.71 34.73 -5.54
#